data_2cfb0992c14edd53d84275a4b705731f
#
_entry.id   2cfb0992c14edd53d84275a4b705731f
#
_cell.length_a   1.000
_cell.length_b   1.000
_cell.length_c   1.000
_cell.angle_alpha   90.00
_cell.angle_beta   90.00
_cell.angle_gamma   90.00
#
_symmetry.space_group_name_H-M   'P 1'
#
loop_
_entity.id
_entity.type
_entity.pdbx_description
1 polymer ?
#
loop_
_entity_poly.entity_id
_entity_poly.type
_entity_poly.pdbx_seq_one_letter_code
_entity_poly.pdbx_strand_id
1 'polypeptide(L)'
;MKLYENGAYLLNGKEVVIDGPEAQAAVKSKTGRDIDKQTAKQETIAYGILKEHNTSGNMEKLQIKFDKLTSHDITFVGIIQTARASGLEKFPIPYVLTNCHNSLCAVGGTINEDDHMFGLTCAKKYGGIYVPPHQAVIHQFAREMLAGGGKMILGSDSHTRYGALGTMAVGEGGPELVKQLLEQTYDIDMPEVVGIYLTGEPIKGVGPQDVALAIIGEVFGNGFVKNKVMEFVGPGVSNLSVDFRIGVDVMTTETTCLSSIWRTDDKVKEFFEIHDRAEDHKELNPGEVAYYDRFIEIDLSQIRPMIAMPFHPSNTYTIDELNANLMDILDDCEKRAEVSFDGKVKLDLKSKVRDGRLYVDQGIIAGCAGGGFENICDAADILNGHSIGADEFTLSVYPASTPIYMELVKNGAVAKLLETGAIVKTAFCGPCFGAGDTPANNAFSIRHSTRNFPNREGSKVQNGQISSVALMDARSIAATAANKGFLTSAADIDVNFTKPKYFFDKTIYENRVFDSHGVADPSVEIQLGPNIKDWPAMSALPENMLLKVVSEIHDPVTTTDELIPSGETSSYRSNPLGLAEFALSRKDPEYVGRAKEIQKAQKAIESGECAGKAVPEVAEIMGVVKKKFPEASHENMGFGSTIFAVKPGDGSAREQAASCQKVLGGWANIANEYATKRYRSNLINWGMLPFIIDEGELPFHNLDYIFLPGIRKEIEDAKTEFEAYVVKDGELKPFTLKMGELTDDEREIILKGCLINYNRK
;
A
#
# COMPACT_ATOMS: atom_id res chain seq x y z
N MET A 1 8.75 7.14 23.22
CA MET A 1 7.33 7.13 22.76
C MET A 1 6.45 6.55 23.85
N LYS A 2 5.20 7.05 24.02
CA LYS A 2 4.24 6.51 24.99
C LYS A 2 2.91 6.26 24.32
N LEU A 3 2.35 5.08 24.50
CA LEU A 3 1.09 4.63 23.93
C LEU A 3 0.01 4.53 25.01
N TYR A 4 -1.17 5.08 24.73
CA TYR A 4 -2.33 5.08 25.64
C TYR A 4 -3.54 4.45 24.94
N GLU A 5 -3.90 3.25 25.32
CA GLU A 5 -5.02 2.49 24.74
C GLU A 5 -6.39 3.06 25.13
N ASN A 6 -6.49 3.71 26.28
CA ASN A 6 -7.76 4.26 26.79
C ASN A 6 -8.16 5.59 26.15
N GLY A 7 -7.32 6.14 25.28
CA GLY A 7 -7.57 7.43 24.65
C GLY A 7 -7.19 8.63 25.50
N ALA A 8 -7.45 9.83 24.96
CA ALA A 8 -7.17 11.09 25.63
C ALA A 8 -8.02 12.25 25.08
N TYR A 9 -8.25 13.24 25.94
CA TYR A 9 -8.70 14.56 25.53
C TYR A 9 -7.50 15.46 25.22
N LEU A 10 -7.60 16.23 24.15
CA LEU A 10 -6.65 17.27 23.80
C LEU A 10 -7.35 18.64 23.94
N LEU A 11 -6.84 19.47 24.85
CA LEU A 11 -7.40 20.77 25.16
C LEU A 11 -6.65 21.86 24.42
N ASN A 12 -7.38 22.66 23.63
CA ASN A 12 -6.83 23.77 22.83
C ASN A 12 -5.58 23.37 21.99
N GLY A 13 -5.50 22.10 21.55
CA GLY A 13 -4.39 21.56 20.78
C GLY A 13 -3.04 21.45 21.53
N LYS A 14 -3.02 21.65 22.86
CA LYS A 14 -1.78 21.78 23.64
C LYS A 14 -1.71 20.92 24.90
N GLU A 15 -2.81 20.76 25.61
CA GLU A 15 -2.81 20.07 26.90
C GLU A 15 -3.53 18.72 26.78
N VAL A 16 -2.86 17.66 27.23
CA VAL A 16 -3.37 16.30 27.17
C VAL A 16 -3.95 15.89 28.51
N VAL A 17 -5.15 15.33 28.49
CA VAL A 17 -5.78 14.69 29.65
C VAL A 17 -6.06 13.23 29.25
N ILE A 18 -5.26 12.30 29.79
CA ILE A 18 -5.46 10.87 29.53
C ILE A 18 -6.80 10.42 30.08
N ASP A 19 -7.53 9.59 29.31
CA ASP A 19 -8.84 9.11 29.70
C ASP A 19 -8.80 8.21 30.93
N GLY A 20 -9.75 8.42 31.83
CA GLY A 20 -9.90 7.71 33.08
C GLY A 20 -11.07 8.26 33.90
N PRO A 21 -11.33 7.71 35.10
CA PRO A 21 -12.50 8.06 35.91
C PRO A 21 -12.66 9.55 36.23
N GLU A 22 -11.54 10.29 36.32
CA GLU A 22 -11.55 11.72 36.66
C GLU A 22 -11.33 12.63 35.44
N ALA A 23 -11.14 12.08 34.24
CA ALA A 23 -10.78 12.82 33.05
C ALA A 23 -11.80 13.90 32.69
N GLN A 24 -13.09 13.56 32.69
CA GLN A 24 -14.16 14.52 32.36
C GLN A 24 -14.26 15.68 33.37
N ALA A 25 -14.06 15.38 34.65
CA ALA A 25 -14.00 16.43 35.70
C ALA A 25 -12.77 17.33 35.52
N ALA A 26 -11.63 16.77 35.16
CA ALA A 26 -10.42 17.53 34.85
C ALA A 26 -10.61 18.43 33.60
N VAL A 27 -11.23 17.92 32.53
CA VAL A 27 -11.57 18.69 31.32
C VAL A 27 -12.48 19.85 31.69
N LYS A 28 -13.56 19.59 32.43
CA LYS A 28 -14.50 20.63 32.89
C LYS A 28 -13.81 21.70 33.74
N SER A 29 -12.94 21.28 34.65
CA SER A 29 -12.17 22.23 35.50
C SER A 29 -11.24 23.14 34.70
N LYS A 30 -10.63 22.62 33.62
CA LYS A 30 -9.64 23.35 32.81
C LYS A 30 -10.26 24.23 31.73
N THR A 31 -11.38 23.81 31.16
CA THR A 31 -12.00 24.47 29.98
C THR A 31 -13.32 25.16 30.32
N GLY A 32 -13.94 24.85 31.47
CA GLY A 32 -15.30 25.25 31.80
C GLY A 32 -16.40 24.49 31.04
N ARG A 33 -16.05 23.61 30.11
CA ARG A 33 -16.98 22.82 29.27
C ARG A 33 -17.26 21.48 29.91
N ASP A 34 -18.53 21.17 30.04
CA ASP A 34 -19.01 19.82 30.39
C ASP A 34 -19.34 19.11 29.07
N ILE A 35 -18.41 18.33 28.55
CA ILE A 35 -18.49 17.70 27.24
C ILE A 35 -18.27 16.18 27.37
N ASP A 36 -19.19 15.40 26.80
CA ASP A 36 -19.04 13.95 26.73
C ASP A 36 -18.08 13.53 25.61
N LYS A 37 -17.61 12.26 25.67
CA LYS A 37 -16.66 11.72 24.70
C LYS A 37 -17.18 11.78 23.26
N GLN A 38 -18.45 11.47 23.03
CA GLN A 38 -19.01 11.42 21.68
C GLN A 38 -19.05 12.81 21.05
N THR A 39 -19.39 13.82 21.85
CA THR A 39 -19.33 15.21 21.39
C THR A 39 -17.88 15.65 21.15
N ALA A 40 -16.95 15.30 22.04
CA ALA A 40 -15.53 15.65 21.91
C ALA A 40 -14.86 14.95 20.71
N LYS A 41 -15.27 13.73 20.33
CA LYS A 41 -14.82 13.06 19.08
C LYS A 41 -15.13 13.89 17.84
N GLN A 42 -16.23 14.62 17.83
CA GLN A 42 -16.64 15.45 16.68
C GLN A 42 -15.72 16.68 16.49
N GLU A 43 -14.90 17.01 17.48
CA GLU A 43 -13.92 18.09 17.41
C GLU A 43 -12.56 17.66 16.83
N THR A 44 -12.38 16.40 16.41
CA THR A 44 -11.19 15.97 15.67
C THR A 44 -11.23 16.47 14.22
N ILE A 45 -10.07 16.72 13.64
CA ILE A 45 -9.93 17.10 12.21
C ILE A 45 -10.51 15.99 11.33
N ALA A 46 -10.15 14.74 11.63
CA ALA A 46 -10.61 13.58 10.88
C ALA A 46 -12.13 13.46 10.83
N TYR A 47 -12.81 13.64 11.96
CA TYR A 47 -14.28 13.60 12.01
C TYR A 47 -14.91 14.66 11.10
N GLY A 48 -14.38 15.90 11.15
CA GLY A 48 -14.87 17.00 10.33
C GLY A 48 -14.78 16.71 8.83
N ILE A 49 -13.63 16.19 8.37
CA ILE A 49 -13.40 15.85 6.96
C ILE A 49 -14.31 14.69 6.52
N LEU A 50 -14.39 13.61 7.32
CA LEU A 50 -15.25 12.47 7.01
C LEU A 50 -16.73 12.87 6.95
N LYS A 51 -17.18 13.72 7.87
CA LYS A 51 -18.56 14.25 7.87
C LYS A 51 -18.89 15.06 6.61
N GLU A 52 -17.95 15.90 6.15
CA GLU A 52 -18.12 16.71 4.95
C GLU A 52 -18.28 15.87 3.67
N HIS A 53 -17.60 14.70 3.61
CA HIS A 53 -17.59 13.81 2.43
C HIS A 53 -18.58 12.64 2.54
N ASN A 54 -19.26 12.48 3.67
CA ASN A 54 -20.22 11.41 3.89
C ASN A 54 -21.59 11.75 3.31
N THR A 55 -22.10 10.92 2.44
CA THR A 55 -23.42 11.09 1.78
C THR A 55 -24.54 10.28 2.41
N SER A 56 -24.22 9.35 3.35
CA SER A 56 -25.23 8.49 4.00
C SER A 56 -26.11 9.22 5.00
N GLY A 57 -25.66 10.36 5.54
CA GLY A 57 -26.28 11.01 6.70
C GLY A 57 -26.11 10.25 8.03
N ASN A 58 -25.48 9.09 8.03
CA ASN A 58 -25.19 8.27 9.19
C ASN A 58 -23.67 8.28 9.48
N MET A 59 -23.27 8.75 10.66
CA MET A 59 -21.86 8.82 11.04
C MET A 59 -21.30 7.50 11.61
N GLU A 60 -22.10 6.46 11.74
CA GLU A 60 -21.61 5.12 12.09
C GLU A 60 -21.27 4.30 10.83
N LYS A 61 -22.01 4.51 9.74
CA LYS A 61 -21.85 3.84 8.44
C LYS A 61 -21.69 4.90 7.36
N LEU A 62 -20.45 5.16 6.96
CA LEU A 62 -20.12 6.22 6.03
C LEU A 62 -20.20 5.76 4.58
N GLN A 63 -20.71 6.64 3.71
CA GLN A 63 -20.69 6.51 2.27
C GLN A 63 -19.92 7.70 1.68
N ILE A 64 -18.61 7.51 1.50
CA ILE A 64 -17.70 8.58 1.16
C ILE A 64 -17.63 8.79 -0.36
N LYS A 65 -17.70 10.07 -0.77
CA LYS A 65 -17.33 10.54 -2.11
C LYS A 65 -16.03 11.33 -2.02
N PHE A 66 -15.09 10.98 -2.88
CA PHE A 66 -13.80 11.67 -2.95
C PHE A 66 -13.84 12.86 -3.90
N ASP A 67 -12.99 13.86 -3.66
CA ASP A 67 -12.87 15.04 -4.51
C ASP A 67 -12.07 14.77 -5.79
N LYS A 68 -11.03 13.93 -5.70
CA LYS A 68 -10.09 13.66 -6.80
C LYS A 68 -9.57 12.22 -6.74
N LEU A 69 -9.12 11.71 -7.89
CA LEU A 69 -8.51 10.38 -8.02
C LEU A 69 -7.09 10.47 -8.57
N THR A 70 -6.23 9.51 -8.21
CA THR A 70 -4.89 9.39 -8.76
C THR A 70 -4.48 7.93 -8.93
N SER A 71 -3.82 7.62 -10.06
CA SER A 71 -3.32 6.27 -10.37
C SER A 71 -2.00 6.31 -11.10
N HIS A 72 -1.28 5.20 -11.09
CA HIS A 72 -0.05 5.06 -11.83
C HIS A 72 -0.15 4.00 -12.94
N ASP A 73 0.87 3.94 -13.79
CA ASP A 73 0.90 3.17 -15.04
C ASP A 73 0.74 1.65 -14.89
N ILE A 74 1.06 1.06 -13.74
CA ILE A 74 0.78 -0.36 -13.51
C ILE A 74 -0.62 -0.65 -12.95
N THR A 75 -1.48 0.37 -12.81
CA THR A 75 -2.85 0.21 -12.29
C THR A 75 -3.91 0.86 -13.16
N PHE A 76 -3.68 2.04 -13.73
CA PHE A 76 -4.73 2.78 -14.41
C PHE A 76 -5.32 2.04 -15.61
N VAL A 77 -4.54 1.23 -16.34
CA VAL A 77 -5.08 0.47 -17.49
C VAL A 77 -6.17 -0.47 -17.03
N GLY A 78 -5.90 -1.30 -16.00
CA GLY A 78 -6.89 -2.23 -15.45
C GLY A 78 -8.11 -1.51 -14.87
N ILE A 79 -7.90 -0.39 -14.17
CA ILE A 79 -8.98 0.43 -13.60
C ILE A 79 -9.91 0.97 -14.72
N ILE A 80 -9.33 1.59 -15.73
CA ILE A 80 -10.11 2.17 -16.83
C ILE A 80 -10.79 1.06 -17.65
N GLN A 81 -10.14 -0.07 -17.91
CA GLN A 81 -10.74 -1.21 -18.59
C GLN A 81 -11.92 -1.78 -17.79
N THR A 82 -11.82 -1.85 -16.46
CA THR A 82 -12.90 -2.28 -15.58
C THR A 82 -14.05 -1.27 -15.59
N ALA A 83 -13.76 0.01 -15.49
CA ALA A 83 -14.76 1.07 -15.54
C ALA A 83 -15.48 1.11 -16.91
N ARG A 84 -14.74 0.96 -18.02
CA ARG A 84 -15.33 0.86 -19.39
C ARG A 84 -16.25 -0.34 -19.52
N ALA A 85 -15.82 -1.51 -19.04
CA ALA A 85 -16.66 -2.71 -19.04
C ALA A 85 -17.93 -2.56 -18.19
N SER A 86 -17.92 -1.61 -17.25
CA SER A 86 -19.01 -1.26 -16.33
C SER A 86 -19.83 -0.04 -16.76
N GLY A 87 -19.56 0.56 -17.94
CA GLY A 87 -20.36 1.65 -18.50
C GLY A 87 -19.81 3.06 -18.30
N LEU A 88 -18.50 3.23 -18.12
CA LEU A 88 -17.87 4.55 -18.02
C LEU A 88 -18.10 5.41 -19.26
N GLU A 89 -18.64 6.63 -19.08
CA GLU A 89 -18.85 7.62 -20.14
C GLU A 89 -17.82 8.76 -20.09
N LYS A 90 -17.48 9.24 -18.90
CA LYS A 90 -16.49 10.30 -18.62
C LYS A 90 -15.97 10.17 -17.20
N PHE A 91 -14.87 10.81 -16.89
CA PHE A 91 -14.41 10.95 -15.49
C PHE A 91 -15.27 12.02 -14.79
N PRO A 92 -16.03 11.63 -13.73
CA PRO A 92 -16.94 12.56 -13.06
C PRO A 92 -16.23 13.58 -12.16
N ILE A 93 -15.01 13.25 -11.75
CA ILE A 93 -14.13 14.08 -10.90
C ILE A 93 -12.71 14.07 -11.48
N PRO A 94 -11.84 15.02 -11.13
CA PRO A 94 -10.46 15.04 -11.62
C PRO A 94 -9.74 13.71 -11.35
N TYR A 95 -9.22 13.10 -12.41
CA TYR A 95 -8.48 11.85 -12.35
C TYR A 95 -7.12 11.97 -13.03
N VAL A 96 -6.05 11.74 -12.25
CA VAL A 96 -4.66 11.86 -12.70
C VAL A 96 -4.05 10.50 -12.97
N LEU A 97 -3.50 10.35 -14.17
CA LEU A 97 -2.80 9.16 -14.66
C LEU A 97 -1.30 9.46 -14.73
N THR A 98 -0.52 8.96 -13.78
CA THR A 98 0.91 9.25 -13.65
C THR A 98 1.76 8.07 -14.09
N ASN A 99 2.72 8.29 -14.99
CA ASN A 99 3.62 7.25 -15.49
C ASN A 99 4.94 7.28 -14.73
N CYS A 100 5.06 6.48 -13.67
CA CYS A 100 6.20 6.50 -12.78
C CYS A 100 6.71 5.13 -12.30
N HIS A 101 5.99 4.05 -12.60
CA HIS A 101 6.39 2.69 -12.24
C HIS A 101 7.04 1.93 -13.39
N ASN A 102 6.49 2.04 -14.60
CA ASN A 102 7.07 1.48 -15.83
C ASN A 102 7.72 2.52 -16.74
N SER A 103 8.06 3.67 -16.24
CA SER A 103 8.44 4.89 -16.97
C SER A 103 9.68 4.78 -17.88
N LEU A 104 9.94 3.60 -18.46
CA LEU A 104 11.03 3.28 -19.39
C LEU A 104 12.44 3.44 -18.80
N CYS A 105 12.57 3.69 -17.50
CA CYS A 105 13.87 3.80 -16.84
C CYS A 105 14.54 2.44 -16.61
N ALA A 106 13.74 1.37 -16.44
CA ALA A 106 14.24 0.03 -16.13
C ALA A 106 13.73 -1.03 -17.10
N VAL A 107 12.52 -0.87 -17.62
CA VAL A 107 11.89 -1.81 -18.55
C VAL A 107 11.70 -1.09 -19.88
N GLY A 108 12.66 -1.24 -20.77
CA GLY A 108 12.63 -0.65 -22.11
C GLY A 108 11.85 -1.53 -23.08
N GLY A 109 10.52 -1.53 -23.01
CA GLY A 109 9.68 -2.32 -23.89
C GLY A 109 8.52 -1.56 -24.50
N THR A 110 8.20 -1.81 -25.77
CA THR A 110 7.02 -1.26 -26.46
C THR A 110 5.75 -1.47 -25.64
N ILE A 111 5.65 -2.60 -24.94
CA ILE A 111 4.52 -2.94 -24.05
C ILE A 111 4.27 -1.88 -22.97
N ASN A 112 5.30 -1.23 -22.48
CA ASN A 112 5.15 -0.18 -21.46
C ASN A 112 4.68 1.14 -22.08
N GLU A 113 5.20 1.48 -23.26
CA GLU A 113 4.76 2.67 -23.98
C GLU A 113 3.32 2.53 -24.51
N ASP A 114 2.87 1.32 -24.86
CA ASP A 114 1.48 1.04 -25.18
C ASP A 114 0.55 1.39 -24.02
N ASP A 115 0.92 1.06 -22.79
CA ASP A 115 0.17 1.45 -21.58
C ASP A 115 0.12 2.98 -21.38
N HIS A 116 1.24 3.67 -21.69
CA HIS A 116 1.29 5.13 -21.63
C HIS A 116 0.41 5.78 -22.68
N MET A 117 0.43 5.27 -23.92
CA MET A 117 -0.45 5.77 -25.00
C MET A 117 -1.92 5.48 -24.72
N PHE A 118 -2.25 4.34 -24.12
CA PHE A 118 -3.59 4.07 -23.60
C PHE A 118 -4.00 5.13 -22.59
N GLY A 119 -3.17 5.43 -21.59
CA GLY A 119 -3.43 6.43 -20.57
C GLY A 119 -3.68 7.82 -21.15
N LEU A 120 -2.84 8.27 -22.10
CA LEU A 120 -2.99 9.57 -22.75
C LEU A 120 -4.30 9.67 -23.53
N THR A 121 -4.62 8.63 -24.33
CA THR A 121 -5.86 8.63 -25.11
C THR A 121 -7.10 8.52 -24.23
N CYS A 122 -7.04 7.82 -23.11
CA CYS A 122 -8.11 7.80 -22.10
C CYS A 122 -8.28 9.16 -21.40
N ALA A 123 -7.18 9.84 -21.03
CA ALA A 123 -7.25 11.18 -20.45
C ALA A 123 -7.93 12.17 -21.41
N LYS A 124 -7.61 12.12 -22.70
CA LYS A 124 -8.27 12.92 -23.74
C LYS A 124 -9.76 12.57 -23.86
N LYS A 125 -10.07 11.27 -23.98
CA LYS A 125 -11.44 10.79 -24.21
C LYS A 125 -12.36 11.09 -23.05
N TYR A 126 -11.90 10.84 -21.82
CA TYR A 126 -12.74 10.89 -20.62
C TYR A 126 -12.60 12.16 -19.78
N GLY A 127 -11.69 13.08 -20.15
CA GLY A 127 -11.53 14.33 -19.42
C GLY A 127 -10.60 14.25 -18.22
N GLY A 128 -9.47 13.55 -18.36
CA GLY A 128 -8.47 13.36 -17.30
C GLY A 128 -7.21 14.22 -17.42
N ILE A 129 -6.26 13.96 -16.54
CA ILE A 129 -4.92 14.54 -16.53
C ILE A 129 -3.91 13.41 -16.74
N TYR A 130 -2.97 13.61 -17.66
CA TYR A 130 -1.94 12.62 -17.97
C TYR A 130 -0.55 13.21 -17.71
N VAL A 131 0.18 12.59 -16.79
CA VAL A 131 1.56 12.94 -16.44
C VAL A 131 2.51 11.96 -17.12
N PRO A 132 3.31 12.43 -18.09
CA PRO A 132 4.20 11.53 -18.85
C PRO A 132 5.32 10.97 -17.98
N PRO A 133 6.04 9.92 -18.47
CA PRO A 133 7.20 9.37 -17.80
C PRO A 133 8.24 10.43 -17.46
N HIS A 134 9.00 10.23 -16.39
CA HIS A 134 10.10 11.05 -15.89
C HIS A 134 9.73 12.43 -15.32
N GLN A 135 8.44 12.81 -15.32
CA GLN A 135 8.05 14.12 -14.83
C GLN A 135 7.85 14.16 -13.30
N ALA A 136 7.20 13.17 -12.74
CA ALA A 136 7.02 13.06 -11.29
C ALA A 136 6.65 11.64 -10.88
N VAL A 137 6.94 11.26 -9.63
CA VAL A 137 6.28 10.13 -9.01
C VAL A 137 4.85 10.54 -8.63
N ILE A 138 3.92 9.56 -8.61
CA ILE A 138 2.48 9.79 -8.42
C ILE A 138 2.19 10.71 -7.22
N HIS A 139 2.79 10.42 -6.07
CA HIS A 139 2.48 11.15 -4.84
C HIS A 139 3.10 12.54 -4.80
N GLN A 140 4.23 12.77 -5.47
CA GLN A 140 4.81 14.09 -5.55
C GLN A 140 4.00 15.01 -6.46
N PHE A 141 3.55 14.52 -7.62
CA PHE A 141 2.63 15.27 -8.46
C PHE A 141 1.33 15.62 -7.72
N ALA A 142 0.78 14.67 -6.97
CA ALA A 142 -0.44 14.90 -6.20
C ALA A 142 -0.24 15.97 -5.11
N ARG A 143 0.90 16.00 -4.43
CA ARG A 143 1.25 17.04 -3.43
C ARG A 143 1.38 18.40 -4.07
N GLU A 144 2.07 18.48 -5.20
CA GLU A 144 2.33 19.73 -5.91
C GLU A 144 1.08 20.30 -6.59
N MET A 145 0.18 19.43 -7.13
CA MET A 145 -0.89 19.86 -8.04
C MET A 145 -2.32 19.51 -7.60
N LEU A 146 -2.54 18.60 -6.65
CA LEU A 146 -3.88 18.08 -6.34
C LEU A 146 -4.31 18.30 -4.87
N ALA A 147 -3.41 18.11 -3.92
CA ALA A 147 -3.73 18.18 -2.50
C ALA A 147 -4.32 19.54 -2.11
N GLY A 148 -5.24 19.56 -1.16
CA GLY A 148 -5.85 20.77 -0.62
C GLY A 148 -6.44 20.53 0.77
N GLY A 149 -6.45 21.56 1.61
CA GLY A 149 -6.94 21.49 2.98
C GLY A 149 -8.41 21.06 3.08
N GLY A 150 -8.69 20.05 3.88
CA GLY A 150 -10.02 19.48 4.06
C GLY A 150 -10.53 18.62 2.91
N LYS A 151 -9.71 18.34 1.89
CA LYS A 151 -10.07 17.49 0.75
C LYS A 151 -9.84 16.01 1.05
N MET A 152 -10.52 15.14 0.28
CA MET A 152 -10.26 13.69 0.25
C MET A 152 -9.84 13.23 -1.13
N ILE A 153 -8.77 12.45 -1.20
CA ILE A 153 -8.24 11.89 -2.46
C ILE A 153 -8.13 10.37 -2.33
N LEU A 154 -8.64 9.66 -3.34
CA LEU A 154 -8.47 8.22 -3.46
C LEU A 154 -7.41 7.89 -4.51
N GLY A 155 -6.47 7.03 -4.16
CA GLY A 155 -5.42 6.59 -5.07
C GLY A 155 -5.32 5.08 -5.19
N SER A 156 -4.84 4.61 -6.33
CA SER A 156 -4.59 3.18 -6.56
C SER A 156 -3.26 2.68 -5.99
N ASP A 157 -2.49 3.56 -5.39
CA ASP A 157 -1.26 3.22 -4.68
C ASP A 157 -1.46 3.32 -3.17
N SER A 158 -0.90 2.37 -2.42
CA SER A 158 -1.04 2.30 -0.96
C SER A 158 -0.43 3.49 -0.21
N HIS A 159 0.58 4.16 -0.81
CA HIS A 159 1.21 5.36 -0.24
C HIS A 159 0.46 6.66 -0.56
N THR A 160 -0.79 6.58 -0.98
CA THR A 160 -1.66 7.75 -1.14
C THR A 160 -1.95 8.37 0.21
N ARG A 161 -1.04 9.26 0.65
CA ARG A 161 -1.02 9.97 1.92
C ARG A 161 -0.62 11.42 1.69
N TYR A 162 -1.53 12.34 1.98
CA TYR A 162 -1.31 13.79 1.78
C TYR A 162 -1.77 14.58 3.01
N GLY A 163 -1.85 13.90 4.15
CA GLY A 163 -2.30 14.46 5.44
C GLY A 163 -1.48 15.64 5.90
N ALA A 164 -0.17 15.64 5.63
CA ALA A 164 0.73 16.77 5.93
C ALA A 164 0.30 18.08 5.27
N LEU A 165 -0.47 18.03 4.17
CA LEU A 165 -1.03 19.17 3.46
C LEU A 165 -2.52 19.42 3.80
N GLY A 166 -3.05 18.74 4.81
CA GLY A 166 -4.45 18.84 5.22
C GLY A 166 -5.42 18.05 4.35
N THR A 167 -4.94 17.14 3.52
CA THR A 167 -5.76 16.28 2.65
C THR A 167 -5.82 14.85 3.22
N MET A 168 -7.01 14.39 3.59
CA MET A 168 -7.20 12.99 3.97
C MET A 168 -7.19 12.12 2.71
N ALA A 169 -6.11 11.37 2.52
CA ALA A 169 -5.93 10.54 1.34
C ALA A 169 -5.92 9.05 1.70
N VAL A 170 -6.57 8.25 0.85
CA VAL A 170 -6.72 6.80 1.05
C VAL A 170 -6.16 6.07 -0.16
N GLY A 171 -5.33 5.06 0.09
CA GLY A 171 -4.83 4.17 -0.95
C GLY A 171 -5.62 2.86 -0.96
N GLU A 172 -6.26 2.54 -2.09
CA GLU A 172 -7.12 1.36 -2.24
C GLU A 172 -6.83 0.60 -3.54
N GLY A 173 -7.49 -0.53 -3.73
CA GLY A 173 -7.44 -1.27 -4.97
C GLY A 173 -8.24 -0.62 -6.10
N GLY A 174 -7.94 -1.03 -7.33
CA GLY A 174 -8.60 -0.49 -8.53
C GLY A 174 -10.12 -0.46 -8.49
N PRO A 175 -10.82 -1.50 -8.02
CA PRO A 175 -12.28 -1.52 -7.95
C PRO A 175 -12.89 -0.39 -7.12
N GLU A 176 -12.25 0.10 -6.07
CA GLU A 176 -12.75 1.23 -5.31
C GLU A 176 -12.67 2.55 -6.12
N LEU A 177 -11.63 2.70 -6.96
CA LEU A 177 -11.56 3.81 -7.90
C LEU A 177 -12.64 3.68 -8.98
N VAL A 178 -12.89 2.46 -9.46
CA VAL A 178 -13.98 2.20 -10.42
C VAL A 178 -15.34 2.64 -9.87
N LYS A 179 -15.62 2.35 -8.59
CA LYS A 179 -16.84 2.82 -7.92
C LYS A 179 -16.96 4.35 -7.98
N GLN A 180 -15.89 5.09 -7.67
CA GLN A 180 -15.90 6.55 -7.77
C GLN A 180 -16.06 7.04 -9.21
N LEU A 181 -15.43 6.38 -10.18
CA LEU A 181 -15.60 6.69 -11.62
C LEU A 181 -17.03 6.43 -12.12
N LEU A 182 -17.77 5.56 -11.45
CA LEU A 182 -19.19 5.27 -11.71
C LEU A 182 -20.13 6.00 -10.75
N GLU A 183 -19.64 7.03 -10.06
CA GLU A 183 -20.37 7.88 -9.11
C GLU A 183 -20.97 7.14 -7.91
N GLN A 184 -20.42 5.96 -7.59
CA GLN A 184 -20.73 5.20 -6.38
C GLN A 184 -19.89 5.67 -5.20
N THR A 185 -20.13 5.11 -4.01
CA THR A 185 -19.50 5.50 -2.76
C THR A 185 -18.41 4.52 -2.29
N TYR A 186 -17.55 5.00 -1.42
CA TYR A 186 -16.63 4.18 -0.65
C TYR A 186 -17.23 3.98 0.74
N ASP A 187 -17.65 2.76 1.03
CA ASP A 187 -18.41 2.43 2.21
C ASP A 187 -17.50 1.93 3.33
N ILE A 188 -17.56 2.57 4.48
CA ILE A 188 -16.78 2.22 5.66
C ILE A 188 -17.55 2.49 6.96
N ASP A 189 -17.23 1.76 8.00
CA ASP A 189 -17.60 2.16 9.35
C ASP A 189 -16.81 3.39 9.77
N MET A 190 -17.37 4.23 10.66
CA MET A 190 -16.63 5.37 11.22
C MET A 190 -15.36 4.85 11.90
N PRO A 191 -14.17 5.22 11.39
CA PRO A 191 -12.92 4.75 11.97
C PRO A 191 -12.64 5.42 13.31
N GLU A 192 -11.99 4.70 14.21
CA GLU A 192 -11.36 5.31 15.37
C GLU A 192 -10.28 6.31 14.93
N VAL A 193 -10.11 7.36 15.71
CA VAL A 193 -9.07 8.38 15.48
C VAL A 193 -8.01 8.26 16.58
N VAL A 194 -6.77 8.12 16.17
CA VAL A 194 -5.61 8.05 17.06
C VAL A 194 -4.87 9.37 17.05
N GLY A 195 -4.78 10.03 18.18
CA GLY A 195 -4.01 11.28 18.32
C GLY A 195 -2.51 10.97 18.39
N ILE A 196 -1.75 11.55 17.48
CA ILE A 196 -0.28 11.50 17.45
C ILE A 196 0.24 12.87 17.90
N TYR A 197 0.58 12.96 19.18
CA TYR A 197 0.95 14.22 19.82
C TYR A 197 2.46 14.41 19.80
N LEU A 198 2.91 15.36 18.99
CA LEU A 198 4.32 15.68 18.80
C LEU A 198 4.77 16.82 19.69
N THR A 199 5.89 16.64 20.36
CA THR A 199 6.59 17.65 21.14
C THR A 199 8.07 17.73 20.75
N GLY A 200 8.75 18.78 21.19
CA GLY A 200 10.17 18.97 20.89
C GLY A 200 10.47 19.18 19.40
N GLU A 201 11.72 19.03 19.05
CA GLU A 201 12.23 19.13 17.68
C GLU A 201 13.27 18.03 17.41
N PRO A 202 13.44 17.56 16.17
CA PRO A 202 14.43 16.57 15.83
C PRO A 202 15.84 17.07 16.10
N ILE A 203 16.71 16.19 16.62
CA ILE A 203 18.13 16.50 16.75
C ILE A 203 18.81 16.54 15.37
N LYS A 204 19.97 17.17 15.28
CA LYS A 204 20.78 17.23 14.05
C LYS A 204 21.07 15.81 13.54
N GLY A 205 20.85 15.58 12.24
CA GLY A 205 21.07 14.29 11.59
C GLY A 205 19.85 13.36 11.58
N VAL A 206 18.81 13.66 12.34
CA VAL A 206 17.52 12.93 12.29
C VAL A 206 16.64 13.49 11.19
N GLY A 207 16.16 12.61 10.33
CA GLY A 207 15.26 12.96 9.24
C GLY A 207 13.87 12.32 9.36
N PRO A 208 12.99 12.55 8.38
CA PRO A 208 11.61 12.07 8.43
C PRO A 208 11.50 10.55 8.49
N GLN A 209 12.39 9.83 7.81
CA GLN A 209 12.39 8.36 7.83
C GLN A 209 12.67 7.80 9.23
N ASP A 210 13.54 8.46 10.00
CA ASP A 210 13.86 8.04 11.36
C ASP A 210 12.61 8.11 12.27
N VAL A 211 11.86 9.20 12.19
CA VAL A 211 10.61 9.37 12.94
C VAL A 211 9.57 8.34 12.49
N ALA A 212 9.43 8.14 11.18
CA ALA A 212 8.50 7.18 10.62
C ALA A 212 8.82 5.74 11.07
N LEU A 213 10.08 5.33 10.98
CA LEU A 213 10.52 3.98 11.40
C LEU A 213 10.34 3.77 12.90
N ALA A 214 10.60 4.79 13.73
CA ALA A 214 10.34 4.73 15.16
C ALA A 214 8.84 4.49 15.45
N ILE A 215 7.93 5.17 14.74
CA ILE A 215 6.48 4.95 14.86
C ILE A 215 6.11 3.54 14.40
N ILE A 216 6.55 3.11 13.23
CA ILE A 216 6.20 1.81 12.65
C ILE A 216 6.64 0.67 13.58
N GLY A 217 7.86 0.74 14.11
CA GLY A 217 8.38 -0.27 15.05
C GLY A 217 7.51 -0.45 16.29
N GLU A 218 6.95 0.65 16.83
CA GLU A 218 6.14 0.62 18.04
C GLU A 218 4.69 0.14 17.81
N VAL A 219 4.10 0.45 16.64
CA VAL A 219 2.64 0.30 16.45
C VAL A 219 2.25 -0.85 15.53
N PHE A 220 3.16 -1.37 14.70
CA PHE A 220 2.82 -2.41 13.74
C PHE A 220 2.50 -3.75 14.40
N GLY A 221 3.38 -4.22 15.31
CA GLY A 221 3.28 -5.55 15.92
C GLY A 221 2.02 -5.75 16.78
N ASN A 222 1.57 -4.70 17.44
CA ASN A 222 0.38 -4.72 18.29
C ASN A 222 -0.90 -4.25 17.58
N GLY A 223 -0.81 -3.82 16.31
CA GLY A 223 -1.94 -3.32 15.54
C GLY A 223 -2.58 -2.04 16.12
N PHE A 224 -1.82 -1.23 16.85
CA PHE A 224 -2.34 -0.09 17.61
C PHE A 224 -3.13 0.91 16.77
N VAL A 225 -2.71 1.14 15.54
CA VAL A 225 -3.35 2.06 14.59
C VAL A 225 -4.02 1.36 13.39
N LYS A 226 -4.09 0.03 13.40
CA LYS A 226 -4.64 -0.75 12.28
C LYS A 226 -6.07 -0.32 11.95
N ASN A 227 -6.33 0.00 10.67
CA ASN A 227 -7.61 0.47 10.13
C ASN A 227 -8.17 1.76 10.79
N LYS A 228 -7.32 2.53 11.49
CA LYS A 228 -7.67 3.78 12.16
C LYS A 228 -7.11 4.98 11.40
N VAL A 229 -7.58 6.18 11.72
CA VAL A 229 -6.98 7.42 11.21
C VAL A 229 -5.97 7.95 12.21
N MET A 230 -4.76 8.22 11.75
CA MET A 230 -3.71 8.87 12.54
C MET A 230 -3.82 10.39 12.38
N GLU A 231 -4.11 11.12 13.46
CA GLU A 231 -4.21 12.58 13.46
C GLU A 231 -3.03 13.20 14.19
N PHE A 232 -2.14 13.86 13.44
CA PHE A 232 -0.91 14.46 13.95
C PHE A 232 -1.17 15.87 14.47
N VAL A 233 -0.93 16.04 15.75
CA VAL A 233 -1.24 17.25 16.52
C VAL A 233 -0.10 17.60 17.48
N GLY A 234 -0.27 18.64 18.26
CA GLY A 234 0.70 19.07 19.26
C GLY A 234 1.68 20.14 18.76
N PRO A 235 2.45 20.74 19.68
CA PRO A 235 3.34 21.87 19.38
C PRO A 235 4.53 21.47 18.49
N GLY A 236 5.00 20.24 18.57
CA GLY A 236 6.10 19.73 17.76
C GLY A 236 5.85 19.77 16.25
N VAL A 237 4.58 19.73 15.81
CA VAL A 237 4.24 19.84 14.38
C VAL A 237 4.82 21.11 13.78
N SER A 238 4.74 22.25 14.48
CA SER A 238 5.25 23.54 13.98
C SER A 238 6.79 23.62 13.90
N ASN A 239 7.50 22.70 14.56
CA ASN A 239 8.96 22.64 14.51
C ASN A 239 9.46 21.88 13.25
N LEU A 240 8.57 21.18 12.55
CA LEU A 240 8.88 20.42 11.34
C LEU A 240 8.62 21.27 10.09
N SER A 241 9.49 21.17 9.09
CA SER A 241 9.19 21.64 7.73
C SER A 241 8.05 20.84 7.10
N VAL A 242 7.43 21.34 6.04
CA VAL A 242 6.40 20.61 5.32
C VAL A 242 7.00 19.36 4.65
N ASP A 243 8.18 19.45 4.06
CA ASP A 243 8.89 18.28 3.49
C ASP A 243 9.13 17.18 4.52
N PHE A 244 9.51 17.56 5.75
CA PHE A 244 9.68 16.59 6.84
C PHE A 244 8.36 15.91 7.20
N ARG A 245 7.27 16.69 7.36
CA ARG A 245 5.93 16.12 7.63
C ARG A 245 5.48 15.18 6.53
N ILE A 246 5.70 15.54 5.26
CA ILE A 246 5.40 14.71 4.08
C ILE A 246 6.14 13.38 4.14
N GLY A 247 7.42 13.40 4.52
CA GLY A 247 8.23 12.18 4.63
C GLY A 247 7.74 11.24 5.74
N VAL A 248 7.28 11.77 6.87
CA VAL A 248 6.65 10.96 7.93
C VAL A 248 5.29 10.45 7.47
N ASP A 249 4.47 11.32 6.90
CA ASP A 249 3.08 11.06 6.52
C ASP A 249 2.97 9.89 5.52
N VAL A 250 3.80 9.87 4.48
CA VAL A 250 3.78 8.82 3.45
C VAL A 250 4.08 7.44 4.02
N MET A 251 4.90 7.36 5.06
CA MET A 251 5.29 6.11 5.71
C MET A 251 4.22 5.58 6.68
N THR A 252 3.19 6.36 7.02
CA THR A 252 2.08 5.88 7.86
C THR A 252 1.36 4.69 7.26
N THR A 253 1.42 4.51 5.94
CA THR A 253 0.91 3.32 5.26
C THR A 253 1.47 2.01 5.83
N GLU A 254 2.73 2.00 6.24
CA GLU A 254 3.41 0.81 6.76
C GLU A 254 2.99 0.46 8.20
N THR A 255 2.16 1.29 8.83
CA THR A 255 1.51 0.98 10.11
C THR A 255 0.18 0.25 9.96
N THR A 256 -0.29 0.02 8.71
CA THR A 256 -1.61 -0.52 8.38
C THR A 256 -2.79 0.41 8.77
N CYS A 257 -2.56 1.69 9.02
CA CYS A 257 -3.63 2.66 9.25
C CYS A 257 -4.49 2.87 7.99
N LEU A 258 -5.73 3.31 8.19
CA LEU A 258 -6.64 3.64 7.08
C LEU A 258 -6.17 4.90 6.34
N SER A 259 -5.85 5.94 7.08
CA SER A 259 -5.40 7.23 6.57
C SER A 259 -4.64 8.01 7.65
N SER A 260 -4.11 9.16 7.27
CA SER A 260 -3.48 10.11 8.16
C SER A 260 -3.91 11.54 7.83
N ILE A 261 -3.90 12.41 8.82
CA ILE A 261 -4.20 13.82 8.69
C ILE A 261 -3.37 14.61 9.71
N TRP A 262 -2.95 15.80 9.37
CA TRP A 262 -2.16 16.69 10.22
C TRP A 262 -2.88 18.00 10.43
N ARG A 263 -2.70 18.61 11.60
CA ARG A 263 -3.05 20.01 11.72
C ARG A 263 -2.22 20.86 10.75
N THR A 264 -2.82 21.88 10.17
CA THR A 264 -2.14 22.80 9.26
C THR A 264 -1.71 24.09 9.97
N ASP A 265 -0.75 24.79 9.39
CA ASP A 265 -0.20 26.03 9.91
C ASP A 265 0.33 26.92 8.77
N ASP A 266 1.00 28.04 9.13
CA ASP A 266 1.55 28.99 8.16
C ASP A 266 2.58 28.35 7.22
N LYS A 267 3.31 27.30 7.63
CA LYS A 267 4.23 26.58 6.75
C LYS A 267 3.50 25.82 5.65
N VAL A 268 2.34 25.24 5.95
CA VAL A 268 1.48 24.61 4.93
C VAL A 268 0.87 25.67 4.00
N LYS A 269 0.51 26.83 4.54
CA LYS A 269 0.07 27.99 3.72
C LYS A 269 1.18 28.41 2.76
N GLU A 270 2.41 28.60 3.25
CA GLU A 270 3.57 28.96 2.40
C GLU A 270 3.81 27.90 1.32
N PHE A 271 3.65 26.60 1.64
CA PHE A 271 3.77 25.53 0.64
C PHE A 271 2.79 25.74 -0.52
N PHE A 272 1.51 26.00 -0.24
CA PHE A 272 0.53 26.26 -1.30
C PHE A 272 0.80 27.56 -2.06
N GLU A 273 1.27 28.62 -1.37
CA GLU A 273 1.68 29.87 -2.02
C GLU A 273 2.85 29.66 -2.99
N ILE A 274 3.88 28.87 -2.61
CA ILE A 274 5.02 28.52 -3.48
C ILE A 274 4.55 27.78 -4.72
N HIS A 275 3.48 26.96 -4.62
CA HIS A 275 2.92 26.19 -5.72
C HIS A 275 1.84 26.92 -6.53
N ASP A 276 1.69 28.26 -6.36
CA ASP A 276 0.63 29.05 -7.01
C ASP A 276 -0.80 28.52 -6.72
N ARG A 277 -1.02 28.03 -5.49
CA ARG A 277 -2.26 27.36 -5.06
C ARG A 277 -2.70 27.82 -3.65
N ALA A 278 -2.52 29.10 -3.36
CA ALA A 278 -2.85 29.68 -2.04
C ALA A 278 -4.30 29.40 -1.61
N GLU A 279 -5.23 29.31 -2.56
CA GLU A 279 -6.65 29.02 -2.34
C GLU A 279 -6.92 27.59 -1.84
N ASP A 280 -6.00 26.65 -2.04
CA ASP A 280 -6.10 25.28 -1.55
C ASP A 280 -5.71 25.12 -0.07
N HIS A 281 -5.18 26.18 0.53
CA HIS A 281 -4.92 26.18 1.97
C HIS A 281 -6.21 26.30 2.78
N LYS A 282 -6.34 25.44 3.80
CA LYS A 282 -7.37 25.52 4.83
C LYS A 282 -6.70 25.32 6.19
N GLU A 283 -7.00 26.20 7.13
CA GLU A 283 -6.57 26.01 8.51
C GLU A 283 -7.35 24.84 9.13
N LEU A 284 -6.64 23.81 9.56
CA LEU A 284 -7.19 22.64 10.20
C LEU A 284 -6.54 22.46 11.57
N ASN A 285 -7.35 22.58 12.60
CA ASN A 285 -6.96 22.32 13.97
C ASN A 285 -8.05 21.51 14.67
N PRO A 286 -7.70 20.66 15.66
CA PRO A 286 -8.71 20.08 16.53
C PRO A 286 -9.44 21.21 17.28
N GLY A 287 -10.69 20.96 17.63
CA GLY A 287 -11.48 21.92 18.39
C GLY A 287 -10.95 22.12 19.82
N GLU A 288 -11.66 22.94 20.60
CA GLU A 288 -11.23 23.30 21.97
C GLU A 288 -11.07 22.06 22.87
N VAL A 289 -11.92 21.05 22.70
CA VAL A 289 -11.89 19.80 23.47
C VAL A 289 -12.07 18.62 22.48
N ALA A 290 -11.00 18.14 21.92
CA ALA A 290 -11.03 16.97 21.03
C ALA A 290 -10.76 15.69 21.83
N TYR A 291 -11.45 14.59 21.49
CA TYR A 291 -11.21 13.28 22.08
C TYR A 291 -10.72 12.29 21.02
N TYR A 292 -9.64 11.59 21.34
CA TYR A 292 -9.04 10.54 20.53
C TYR A 292 -9.25 9.17 21.17
N ASP A 293 -9.63 8.18 20.38
CA ASP A 293 -9.90 6.81 20.84
C ASP A 293 -8.67 6.12 21.42
N ARG A 294 -7.49 6.44 20.85
CA ARG A 294 -6.16 6.06 21.33
C ARG A 294 -5.23 7.26 21.19
N PHE A 295 -4.11 7.23 21.89
CA PHE A 295 -3.20 8.36 21.90
C PHE A 295 -1.75 7.95 21.96
N ILE A 296 -0.89 8.65 21.24
CA ILE A 296 0.56 8.43 21.21
C ILE A 296 1.27 9.76 21.46
N GLU A 297 2.12 9.81 22.48
CA GLU A 297 3.01 10.94 22.72
C GLU A 297 4.40 10.65 22.18
N ILE A 298 4.94 11.58 21.38
CA ILE A 298 6.26 11.49 20.78
C ILE A 298 7.05 12.77 21.07
N ASP A 299 8.13 12.64 21.80
CA ASP A 299 9.13 13.71 21.91
C ASP A 299 10.16 13.53 20.79
N LEU A 300 10.12 14.43 19.82
CA LEU A 300 10.99 14.38 18.63
C LEU A 300 12.48 14.47 18.99
N SER A 301 12.82 15.10 20.10
CA SER A 301 14.21 15.22 20.57
C SER A 301 14.81 13.90 21.05
N GLN A 302 13.98 12.88 21.31
CA GLN A 302 14.41 11.56 21.74
C GLN A 302 14.62 10.59 20.57
N ILE A 303 14.18 10.93 19.36
CA ILE A 303 14.37 10.10 18.18
C ILE A 303 15.85 10.13 17.79
N ARG A 304 16.38 8.98 17.39
CA ARG A 304 17.73 8.78 16.90
C ARG A 304 17.68 8.27 15.46
N PRO A 305 18.79 8.35 14.70
CA PRO A 305 18.87 7.72 13.40
C PRO A 305 18.53 6.23 13.46
N MET A 306 17.56 5.83 12.63
CA MET A 306 16.95 4.50 12.62
C MET A 306 17.38 3.69 11.40
N ILE A 307 17.27 2.38 11.52
CA ILE A 307 17.35 1.43 10.43
C ILE A 307 16.25 0.37 10.60
N ALA A 308 15.52 0.07 9.52
CA ALA A 308 14.65 -1.09 9.48
C ALA A 308 15.34 -2.22 8.70
N MET A 309 15.71 -3.25 9.41
CA MET A 309 16.40 -4.42 8.86
C MET A 309 15.45 -5.30 8.03
N PRO A 310 15.96 -6.12 7.09
CA PRO A 310 15.12 -7.04 6.34
C PRO A 310 14.26 -7.92 7.25
N PHE A 311 13.02 -8.28 6.90
CA PHE A 311 12.33 -8.09 5.62
C PHE A 311 11.01 -7.33 5.81
N HIS A 312 10.92 -6.46 6.79
CA HIS A 312 9.73 -5.66 7.06
C HIS A 312 10.08 -4.28 7.63
N PRO A 313 9.33 -3.20 7.29
CA PRO A 313 9.60 -1.86 7.84
C PRO A 313 9.50 -1.76 9.38
N SER A 314 8.85 -2.72 10.04
CA SER A 314 8.75 -2.78 11.51
C SER A 314 9.93 -3.47 12.21
N ASN A 315 10.88 -4.04 11.46
CA ASN A 315 12.09 -4.64 12.04
C ASN A 315 13.13 -3.57 12.35
N THR A 316 12.80 -2.66 13.27
CA THR A 316 13.50 -1.40 13.50
C THR A 316 14.47 -1.46 14.67
N TYR A 317 15.58 -0.77 14.49
CA TYR A 317 16.61 -0.51 15.51
C TYR A 317 17.09 0.93 15.34
N THR A 318 17.62 1.55 16.40
CA THR A 318 18.54 2.67 16.17
C THR A 318 19.83 2.13 15.53
N ILE A 319 20.54 2.95 14.76
CA ILE A 319 21.82 2.54 14.17
C ILE A 319 22.82 2.17 15.28
N ASP A 320 22.74 2.85 16.42
CA ASP A 320 23.60 2.56 17.60
C ASP A 320 23.26 1.17 18.19
N GLU A 321 21.99 0.82 18.32
CA GLU A 321 21.57 -0.52 18.79
C GLU A 321 22.02 -1.62 17.83
N LEU A 322 21.89 -1.38 16.51
CA LEU A 322 22.41 -2.32 15.52
C LEU A 322 23.91 -2.52 15.67
N ASN A 323 24.68 -1.44 15.76
CA ASN A 323 26.13 -1.52 15.89
C ASN A 323 26.56 -2.21 17.18
N ALA A 324 25.85 -1.98 18.31
CA ALA A 324 26.14 -2.62 19.59
C ALA A 324 25.84 -4.13 19.63
N ASN A 325 24.87 -4.59 18.82
CA ASN A 325 24.37 -5.97 18.79
C ASN A 325 24.49 -6.59 17.39
N LEU A 326 25.47 -6.16 16.60
CA LEU A 326 25.56 -6.40 15.18
C LEU A 326 25.38 -7.87 14.79
N MET A 327 26.18 -8.77 15.35
CA MET A 327 26.16 -10.18 14.95
C MET A 327 24.85 -10.89 15.30
N ASP A 328 24.23 -10.56 16.43
CA ASP A 328 22.97 -11.15 16.87
C ASP A 328 21.81 -10.70 15.97
N ILE A 329 21.78 -9.42 15.60
CA ILE A 329 20.74 -8.87 14.70
C ILE A 329 20.89 -9.43 13.29
N LEU A 330 22.11 -9.54 12.77
CA LEU A 330 22.35 -10.16 11.46
C LEU A 330 21.97 -11.65 11.46
N ASP A 331 22.25 -12.38 12.53
CA ASP A 331 21.84 -13.77 12.68
C ASP A 331 20.31 -13.93 12.70
N ASP A 332 19.58 -13.03 13.37
CA ASP A 332 18.11 -13.00 13.34
C ASP A 332 17.59 -12.74 11.94
N CYS A 333 18.15 -11.80 11.17
CA CYS A 333 17.78 -11.55 9.79
C CYS A 333 18.02 -12.77 8.88
N GLU A 334 19.14 -13.47 9.05
CA GLU A 334 19.45 -14.71 8.30
C GLU A 334 18.46 -15.82 8.62
N LYS A 335 18.07 -15.99 9.90
CA LYS A 335 17.04 -16.95 10.32
C LYS A 335 15.66 -16.60 9.75
N ARG A 336 15.29 -15.34 9.74
CA ARG A 336 14.04 -14.87 9.09
C ARG A 336 14.05 -15.17 7.58
N ALA A 337 15.19 -15.00 6.91
CA ALA A 337 15.35 -15.37 5.51
C ALA A 337 15.15 -16.88 5.29
N GLU A 338 15.76 -17.72 6.14
CA GLU A 338 15.62 -19.18 6.04
C GLU A 338 14.15 -19.60 6.12
N VAL A 339 13.39 -19.01 7.06
CA VAL A 339 11.94 -19.28 7.20
C VAL A 339 11.17 -18.72 6.00
N SER A 340 11.39 -17.46 5.61
CA SER A 340 10.63 -16.81 4.53
C SER A 340 10.83 -17.47 3.16
N PHE A 341 11.98 -18.10 2.93
CA PHE A 341 12.33 -18.71 1.66
C PHE A 341 12.36 -20.26 1.69
N ASP A 342 11.87 -20.89 2.77
CA ASP A 342 11.85 -22.36 2.95
C ASP A 342 13.23 -22.99 2.73
N GLY A 343 14.31 -22.30 3.08
CA GLY A 343 15.69 -22.75 2.87
C GLY A 343 16.12 -22.85 1.38
N LYS A 344 15.30 -22.37 0.43
CA LYS A 344 15.61 -22.43 -1.02
C LYS A 344 16.81 -21.57 -1.42
N VAL A 345 17.05 -20.47 -0.70
CA VAL A 345 18.19 -19.57 -0.87
C VAL A 345 18.75 -19.23 0.51
N LYS A 346 20.04 -18.90 0.57
CA LYS A 346 20.72 -18.57 1.81
C LYS A 346 21.20 -17.12 1.78
N LEU A 347 20.68 -16.29 2.70
CA LEU A 347 21.19 -14.96 2.97
C LEU A 347 22.42 -15.07 3.90
N ASP A 348 23.48 -14.34 3.58
CA ASP A 348 24.72 -14.28 4.35
C ASP A 348 25.12 -12.82 4.65
N LEU A 349 24.42 -12.20 5.59
CA LEU A 349 24.69 -10.83 6.03
C LEU A 349 25.93 -10.73 6.91
N LYS A 350 26.26 -11.80 7.65
CA LYS A 350 27.46 -11.83 8.51
C LYS A 350 28.74 -11.71 7.70
N SER A 351 28.76 -12.14 6.44
CA SER A 351 29.89 -11.91 5.51
C SER A 351 30.12 -10.45 5.15
N LYS A 352 29.14 -9.57 5.39
CA LYS A 352 29.25 -8.13 5.17
C LYS A 352 29.97 -7.39 6.31
N VAL A 353 30.30 -8.07 7.39
CA VAL A 353 31.04 -7.46 8.51
C VAL A 353 32.53 -7.42 8.18
N ARG A 354 33.08 -6.21 8.10
CA ARG A 354 34.49 -5.92 7.82
C ARG A 354 35.05 -5.08 8.97
N ASP A 355 36.12 -5.54 9.58
CA ASP A 355 36.75 -4.88 10.75
C ASP A 355 35.74 -4.52 11.86
N GLY A 356 34.80 -5.43 12.14
CA GLY A 356 33.76 -5.26 13.16
C GLY A 356 32.65 -4.27 12.81
N ARG A 357 32.58 -3.80 11.57
CA ARG A 357 31.59 -2.84 11.06
C ARG A 357 30.78 -3.45 9.91
N LEU A 358 29.51 -3.11 9.84
CA LEU A 358 28.66 -3.53 8.71
C LEU A 358 29.03 -2.74 7.46
N TYR A 359 29.32 -3.46 6.39
CA TYR A 359 29.53 -2.91 5.06
C TYR A 359 28.27 -3.03 4.22
N VAL A 360 27.95 -1.98 3.48
CA VAL A 360 26.78 -1.86 2.61
C VAL A 360 27.24 -1.81 1.16
N ASP A 361 26.56 -2.54 0.28
CA ASP A 361 26.92 -2.59 -1.14
C ASP A 361 26.27 -1.47 -1.95
N GLN A 362 25.09 -0.98 -1.53
CA GLN A 362 24.32 -0.02 -2.29
C GLN A 362 23.52 0.92 -1.40
N GLY A 363 23.55 2.22 -1.73
CA GLY A 363 22.66 3.23 -1.18
C GLY A 363 21.70 3.78 -2.23
N ILE A 364 20.43 4.00 -1.87
CA ILE A 364 19.43 4.59 -2.76
C ILE A 364 18.60 5.63 -1.98
N ILE A 365 18.45 6.81 -2.57
CA ILE A 365 17.55 7.87 -2.11
C ILE A 365 16.51 8.08 -3.21
N ALA A 366 15.26 7.63 -3.00
CA ALA A 366 14.29 7.55 -4.07
C ALA A 366 12.84 7.67 -3.63
N GLY A 367 11.97 7.87 -4.61
CA GLY A 367 10.52 7.77 -4.49
C GLY A 367 9.88 8.92 -3.70
N CYS A 368 8.64 8.69 -3.31
CA CYS A 368 7.81 9.67 -2.61
C CYS A 368 8.26 9.94 -1.16
N ALA A 369 9.06 9.04 -0.57
CA ALA A 369 9.64 9.21 0.77
C ALA A 369 11.02 9.88 0.72
N GLY A 370 11.94 9.35 -0.11
CA GLY A 370 13.34 9.79 -0.13
C GLY A 370 13.65 10.94 -1.09
N GLY A 371 12.93 11.03 -2.21
CA GLY A 371 13.22 11.95 -3.32
C GLY A 371 12.81 13.42 -3.09
N GLY A 372 12.44 13.80 -1.88
CA GLY A 372 12.08 15.17 -1.53
C GLY A 372 13.26 16.14 -1.59
N PHE A 373 12.96 17.42 -1.77
CA PHE A 373 13.96 18.47 -1.94
C PHE A 373 14.93 18.57 -0.76
N GLU A 374 14.40 18.67 0.47
CA GLU A 374 15.25 18.81 1.67
C GLU A 374 16.12 17.58 1.92
N ASN A 375 15.60 16.37 1.68
CA ASN A 375 16.35 15.12 1.85
C ASN A 375 17.58 15.09 0.94
N ILE A 376 17.42 15.49 -0.33
CA ILE A 376 18.53 15.47 -1.30
C ILE A 376 19.52 16.61 -1.03
N CYS A 377 19.05 17.79 -0.64
CA CYS A 377 19.92 18.90 -0.24
C CYS A 377 20.79 18.53 0.95
N ASP A 378 20.19 17.94 2.00
CA ASP A 378 20.93 17.53 3.19
C ASP A 378 21.94 16.41 2.85
N ALA A 379 21.55 15.45 2.01
CA ALA A 379 22.47 14.42 1.53
C ALA A 379 23.65 15.02 0.73
N ALA A 380 23.38 16.00 -0.13
CA ALA A 380 24.42 16.69 -0.88
C ALA A 380 25.38 17.49 0.00
N ASP A 381 24.86 18.11 1.08
CA ASP A 381 25.71 18.81 2.05
C ASP A 381 26.62 17.86 2.84
N ILE A 382 26.10 16.69 3.25
CA ILE A 382 26.90 15.64 3.91
C ILE A 382 28.01 15.12 2.99
N LEU A 383 27.69 14.92 1.70
CA LEU A 383 28.61 14.35 0.73
C LEU A 383 29.61 15.38 0.15
N ASN A 384 29.37 16.68 0.35
CA ASN A 384 30.19 17.74 -0.22
C ASN A 384 31.67 17.59 0.14
N GLY A 385 32.52 17.45 -0.83
CA GLY A 385 33.98 17.25 -0.64
C GLY A 385 34.38 15.82 -0.30
N HIS A 386 33.46 14.87 -0.28
CA HIS A 386 33.73 13.45 -0.08
C HIS A 386 33.68 12.68 -1.41
N SER A 387 34.19 11.45 -1.40
CA SER A 387 34.04 10.49 -2.48
C SER A 387 33.38 9.23 -1.90
N ILE A 388 32.43 8.65 -2.64
CA ILE A 388 31.83 7.35 -2.28
C ILE A 388 32.80 6.17 -2.48
N GLY A 389 34.00 6.42 -3.04
CA GLY A 389 34.99 5.40 -3.35
C GLY A 389 34.83 4.84 -4.77
N ALA A 390 35.80 4.00 -5.16
CA ALA A 390 35.83 3.30 -6.45
C ALA A 390 35.73 1.78 -6.28
N ASP A 391 35.17 1.33 -5.16
CA ASP A 391 34.98 -0.06 -4.80
C ASP A 391 33.51 -0.50 -5.02
N GLU A 392 33.04 -1.48 -4.27
CA GLU A 392 31.73 -2.13 -4.46
C GLU A 392 30.55 -1.18 -4.21
N PHE A 393 30.68 -0.22 -3.29
CA PHE A 393 29.58 0.65 -2.90
C PHE A 393 29.12 1.58 -4.03
N THR A 394 27.82 1.66 -4.24
CA THR A 394 27.18 2.58 -5.20
C THR A 394 26.11 3.43 -4.53
N LEU A 395 25.86 4.64 -5.05
CA LEU A 395 24.78 5.52 -4.59
C LEU A 395 23.97 6.04 -5.77
N SER A 396 22.67 5.80 -5.76
CA SER A 396 21.70 6.37 -6.72
C SER A 396 20.73 7.31 -6.03
N VAL A 397 20.47 8.46 -6.65
CA VAL A 397 19.56 9.50 -6.15
C VAL A 397 18.51 9.80 -7.21
N TYR A 398 17.23 9.77 -6.81
CA TYR A 398 16.06 9.99 -7.67
C TYR A 398 15.22 11.13 -7.11
N PRO A 399 15.35 12.38 -7.61
CA PRO A 399 14.41 13.43 -7.25
C PRO A 399 12.97 13.02 -7.56
N ALA A 400 12.03 13.35 -6.69
CA ALA A 400 10.64 12.87 -6.79
C ALA A 400 9.85 13.55 -7.92
N SER A 401 10.32 14.68 -8.44
CA SER A 401 9.72 15.37 -9.58
C SER A 401 10.75 16.20 -10.36
N THR A 402 10.43 16.53 -11.61
CA THR A 402 11.26 17.42 -12.42
C THR A 402 11.37 18.84 -11.84
N PRO A 403 10.33 19.46 -11.27
CA PRO A 403 10.49 20.72 -10.53
C PRO A 403 11.53 20.64 -9.41
N ILE A 404 11.48 19.59 -8.58
CA ILE A 404 12.52 19.36 -7.55
C ILE A 404 13.89 19.20 -8.19
N TYR A 405 14.01 18.38 -9.24
CA TYR A 405 15.28 18.15 -9.92
C TYR A 405 15.87 19.46 -10.46
N MET A 406 15.05 20.29 -11.07
CA MET A 406 15.49 21.59 -11.59
C MET A 406 16.05 22.51 -10.48
N GLU A 407 15.38 22.58 -9.33
CA GLU A 407 15.88 23.38 -8.20
C GLU A 407 17.17 22.81 -7.61
N LEU A 408 17.33 21.50 -7.57
CA LEU A 408 18.58 20.84 -7.16
C LEU A 408 19.74 21.12 -8.15
N VAL A 409 19.43 21.28 -9.44
CA VAL A 409 20.42 21.72 -10.44
C VAL A 409 20.78 23.20 -10.20
N LYS A 410 19.79 24.08 -10.04
CA LYS A 410 19.99 25.52 -9.83
C LYS A 410 20.79 25.83 -8.57
N ASN A 411 20.55 25.13 -7.46
CA ASN A 411 21.24 25.35 -6.20
C ASN A 411 22.59 24.62 -6.07
N GLY A 412 22.97 23.83 -7.08
CA GLY A 412 24.24 23.11 -7.14
C GLY A 412 24.28 21.77 -6.40
N ALA A 413 23.19 21.32 -5.79
CA ALA A 413 23.14 20.02 -5.09
C ALA A 413 23.45 18.83 -6.02
N VAL A 414 22.95 18.88 -7.26
CA VAL A 414 23.24 17.86 -8.27
C VAL A 414 24.73 17.80 -8.58
N ALA A 415 25.38 18.95 -8.75
CA ALA A 415 26.82 18.99 -9.01
C ALA A 415 27.62 18.37 -7.85
N LYS A 416 27.31 18.74 -6.60
CA LYS A 416 27.94 18.14 -5.41
C LYS A 416 27.82 16.62 -5.38
N LEU A 417 26.62 16.08 -5.70
CA LEU A 417 26.39 14.64 -5.75
C LEU A 417 27.21 13.95 -6.84
N LEU A 418 27.20 14.51 -8.06
CA LEU A 418 27.96 13.95 -9.18
C LEU A 418 29.48 13.93 -8.93
N GLU A 419 30.02 14.99 -8.30
CA GLU A 419 31.43 15.08 -7.93
C GLU A 419 31.86 13.97 -6.96
N THR A 420 30.94 13.47 -6.13
CA THR A 420 31.21 12.37 -5.18
C THR A 420 31.26 10.99 -5.84
N GLY A 421 30.75 10.85 -7.06
CA GLY A 421 30.54 9.59 -7.77
C GLY A 421 29.13 9.04 -7.66
N ALA A 422 28.19 9.74 -7.03
CA ALA A 422 26.77 9.36 -7.00
C ALA A 422 26.13 9.52 -8.40
N ILE A 423 25.09 8.72 -8.65
CA ILE A 423 24.32 8.76 -9.89
C ILE A 423 23.01 9.49 -9.61
N VAL A 424 22.72 10.56 -10.33
CA VAL A 424 21.44 11.27 -10.23
C VAL A 424 20.57 10.93 -11.43
N LYS A 425 19.35 10.47 -11.16
CA LYS A 425 18.40 9.99 -12.17
C LYS A 425 17.10 10.81 -12.13
N THR A 426 16.18 10.52 -13.05
CA THR A 426 14.87 11.19 -13.11
C THR A 426 13.85 10.57 -12.17
N ALA A 427 12.70 11.22 -12.00
CA ALA A 427 11.59 10.72 -11.17
C ALA A 427 11.12 9.33 -11.61
N PHE A 428 11.22 8.34 -10.72
CA PHE A 428 10.90 6.95 -10.99
C PHE A 428 10.68 6.17 -9.70
N CYS A 429 9.63 5.35 -9.64
CA CYS A 429 9.32 4.51 -8.47
C CYS A 429 10.03 3.14 -8.47
N GLY A 430 10.71 2.77 -9.55
CA GLY A 430 11.31 1.45 -9.75
C GLY A 430 12.13 0.90 -8.57
N PRO A 431 13.02 1.68 -7.96
CA PRO A 431 13.80 1.21 -6.79
C PRO A 431 12.95 0.80 -5.59
N CYS A 432 11.72 1.31 -5.46
CA CYS A 432 10.84 0.96 -4.35
C CYS A 432 10.18 -0.42 -4.51
N PHE A 433 10.23 -1.04 -5.70
CA PHE A 433 9.54 -2.31 -5.97
C PHE A 433 10.33 -3.30 -6.87
N GLY A 434 11.64 -3.12 -7.00
CA GLY A 434 12.53 -4.06 -7.68
C GLY A 434 12.54 -3.96 -9.21
N ALA A 435 12.19 -2.81 -9.77
CA ALA A 435 12.23 -2.55 -11.22
C ALA A 435 13.38 -1.63 -11.64
N GLY A 436 14.31 -1.31 -10.74
CA GLY A 436 15.50 -0.50 -11.05
C GLY A 436 16.52 -0.56 -9.93
N ASP A 437 17.78 -0.37 -10.27
CA ASP A 437 18.92 -0.46 -9.34
C ASP A 437 18.94 -1.77 -8.53
N THR A 438 18.72 -2.88 -9.21
CA THR A 438 18.76 -4.21 -8.61
C THR A 438 20.17 -4.54 -8.16
N PRO A 439 20.39 -4.89 -6.88
CA PRO A 439 21.72 -5.22 -6.37
C PRO A 439 22.16 -6.63 -6.80
N ALA A 440 23.45 -6.91 -6.61
CA ALA A 440 24.02 -8.23 -6.87
C ALA A 440 23.48 -9.29 -5.89
N ASN A 441 23.74 -10.57 -6.21
CA ASN A 441 23.40 -11.66 -5.28
C ASN A 441 24.12 -11.50 -3.94
N ASN A 442 23.39 -11.72 -2.84
CA ASN A 442 23.83 -11.51 -1.45
C ASN A 442 24.23 -10.05 -1.13
N ALA A 443 23.90 -9.07 -1.96
CA ALA A 443 24.15 -7.68 -1.64
C ALA A 443 23.20 -7.16 -0.56
N PHE A 444 23.70 -6.21 0.23
CA PHE A 444 22.95 -5.48 1.23
C PHE A 444 22.76 -4.02 0.79
N SER A 445 21.53 -3.61 0.53
CA SER A 445 21.15 -2.28 0.06
C SER A 445 20.49 -1.49 1.18
N ILE A 446 20.87 -0.22 1.37
CA ILE A 446 20.17 0.72 2.26
C ILE A 446 19.40 1.73 1.42
N ARG A 447 18.12 1.94 1.75
CA ARG A 447 17.24 2.78 0.94
C ARG A 447 16.41 3.74 1.78
N HIS A 448 16.37 4.98 1.35
CA HIS A 448 15.28 5.88 1.71
C HIS A 448 14.18 5.70 0.67
N SER A 449 13.38 4.70 0.90
CA SER A 449 12.20 4.30 0.14
C SER A 449 11.15 3.78 1.13
N THR A 450 10.09 3.13 0.66
CA THR A 450 8.95 2.83 1.54
C THR A 450 8.96 1.41 2.10
N ARG A 451 9.55 0.42 1.43
CA ARG A 451 9.44 -1.01 1.80
C ARG A 451 10.72 -1.79 1.59
N ASN A 452 10.90 -2.81 2.44
CA ASN A 452 12.02 -3.76 2.38
C ASN A 452 11.56 -5.22 2.47
N PHE A 453 10.38 -5.53 1.93
CA PHE A 453 9.84 -6.90 1.88
C PHE A 453 10.76 -7.84 1.10
N PRO A 454 10.63 -9.18 1.31
CA PRO A 454 11.40 -10.17 0.56
C PRO A 454 11.34 -9.95 -0.96
N ASN A 455 12.48 -10.03 -1.62
CA ASN A 455 12.66 -9.82 -3.07
C ASN A 455 12.21 -8.46 -3.62
N ARG A 456 11.95 -7.48 -2.76
CA ARG A 456 11.53 -6.13 -3.15
C ARG A 456 12.62 -5.35 -3.89
N GLU A 457 13.86 -5.79 -3.79
CA GLU A 457 15.02 -5.26 -4.49
C GLU A 457 15.21 -5.86 -5.90
N GLY A 458 14.49 -6.93 -6.26
CA GLY A 458 14.48 -7.52 -7.59
C GLY A 458 15.22 -8.86 -7.72
N SER A 459 15.74 -9.44 -6.63
CA SER A 459 16.32 -10.80 -6.67
C SER A 459 15.26 -11.87 -6.97
N LYS A 460 15.67 -12.99 -7.57
CA LYS A 460 14.79 -14.07 -8.02
C LYS A 460 15.18 -15.39 -7.37
N VAL A 461 14.38 -15.84 -6.41
CA VAL A 461 14.60 -17.09 -5.67
C VAL A 461 14.67 -18.30 -6.60
N GLN A 462 13.83 -18.34 -7.64
CA GLN A 462 13.83 -19.42 -8.65
C GLN A 462 15.15 -19.52 -9.45
N ASN A 463 15.95 -18.44 -9.44
CA ASN A 463 17.29 -18.43 -10.04
C ASN A 463 18.41 -18.62 -8.99
N GLY A 464 18.07 -19.02 -7.76
CA GLY A 464 19.02 -19.16 -6.65
C GLY A 464 19.56 -17.82 -6.12
N GLN A 465 18.85 -16.70 -6.36
CA GLN A 465 19.27 -15.34 -5.99
C GLN A 465 18.56 -14.89 -4.73
N ILE A 466 19.30 -14.19 -3.88
CA ILE A 466 18.78 -13.43 -2.75
C ILE A 466 19.62 -12.16 -2.58
N SER A 467 18.98 -11.06 -2.25
CA SER A 467 19.62 -9.87 -1.69
C SER A 467 18.67 -9.26 -0.66
N SER A 468 19.06 -8.19 -0.03
CA SER A 468 18.27 -7.64 1.06
C SER A 468 18.32 -6.12 1.09
N VAL A 469 17.24 -5.53 1.60
CA VAL A 469 17.09 -4.09 1.77
C VAL A 469 16.86 -3.77 3.23
N ALA A 470 17.57 -2.76 3.73
CA ALA A 470 17.21 -2.04 4.94
C ALA A 470 16.71 -0.64 4.60
N LEU A 471 15.76 -0.11 5.37
CA LEU A 471 15.29 1.26 5.22
C LEU A 471 16.06 2.19 6.15
N MET A 472 16.51 3.32 5.62
CA MET A 472 17.22 4.36 6.35
C MET A 472 16.87 5.74 5.84
N ASP A 473 17.09 6.78 6.66
CA ASP A 473 16.98 8.16 6.21
C ASP A 473 18.11 8.56 5.24
N ALA A 474 17.80 9.45 4.32
CA ALA A 474 18.73 9.95 3.29
C ALA A 474 20.02 10.52 3.90
N ARG A 475 19.95 11.13 5.07
CA ARG A 475 21.10 11.69 5.78
C ARG A 475 22.07 10.60 6.23
N SER A 476 21.56 9.52 6.82
CA SER A 476 22.40 8.38 7.25
C SER A 476 22.88 7.55 6.04
N ILE A 477 22.13 7.51 4.94
CA ILE A 477 22.62 6.93 3.67
C ILE A 477 23.78 7.75 3.13
N ALA A 478 23.68 9.07 3.11
CA ALA A 478 24.78 9.96 2.68
C ALA A 478 26.00 9.84 3.60
N ALA A 479 25.80 9.71 4.92
CA ALA A 479 26.85 9.48 5.89
C ALA A 479 27.60 8.15 5.61
N THR A 480 26.85 7.09 5.33
CA THR A 480 27.39 5.78 4.95
C THR A 480 28.16 5.87 3.62
N ALA A 481 27.65 6.61 2.66
CA ALA A 481 28.31 6.86 1.38
C ALA A 481 29.62 7.66 1.54
N ALA A 482 29.63 8.73 2.35
CA ALA A 482 30.84 9.49 2.69
C ALA A 482 31.90 8.61 3.36
N ASN A 483 31.49 7.56 4.06
CA ASN A 483 32.33 6.56 4.69
C ASN A 483 32.53 5.31 3.80
N LYS A 484 32.35 5.46 2.49
CA LYS A 484 32.63 4.45 1.46
C LYS A 484 31.95 3.11 1.68
N GLY A 485 30.67 3.13 2.12
CA GLY A 485 29.83 1.95 2.33
C GLY A 485 29.85 1.39 3.76
N PHE A 486 30.67 1.89 4.68
CA PHE A 486 30.57 1.50 6.08
C PHE A 486 29.40 2.20 6.77
N LEU A 487 28.47 1.41 7.32
CA LEU A 487 27.26 1.93 7.96
C LEU A 487 27.60 3.01 9.00
N THR A 488 27.00 4.17 8.83
CA THR A 488 27.29 5.37 9.62
C THR A 488 26.00 6.14 9.93
N SER A 489 25.83 6.51 11.19
CA SER A 489 24.74 7.39 11.63
C SER A 489 25.00 8.84 11.20
N ALA A 490 23.98 9.53 10.70
CA ALA A 490 24.10 10.96 10.39
C ALA A 490 24.27 11.84 11.66
N ALA A 491 23.92 11.33 12.84
CA ALA A 491 24.17 12.03 14.11
C ALA A 491 25.67 12.09 14.47
N ASP A 492 26.50 11.21 13.89
CA ASP A 492 27.94 11.13 14.16
C ASP A 492 28.76 12.07 13.26
N ILE A 493 28.11 12.81 12.36
CA ILE A 493 28.80 13.67 11.39
C ILE A 493 28.64 15.13 11.77
N ASP A 494 29.75 15.87 11.71
CA ASP A 494 29.73 17.32 11.83
C ASP A 494 29.55 17.96 10.44
N VAL A 495 28.32 18.40 10.14
CA VAL A 495 27.96 19.05 8.89
C VAL A 495 27.08 20.26 9.14
N ASN A 496 27.27 21.31 8.36
CA ASN A 496 26.37 22.44 8.31
C ASN A 496 25.41 22.28 7.14
N PHE A 497 24.12 22.09 7.47
CA PHE A 497 23.07 22.04 6.46
C PHE A 497 22.76 23.45 5.93
N THR A 498 22.84 23.61 4.61
CA THR A 498 22.63 24.92 3.94
C THR A 498 21.16 25.35 3.94
N LYS A 499 20.24 24.36 4.02
CA LYS A 499 18.77 24.57 4.03
C LYS A 499 18.29 25.58 2.96
N PRO A 500 18.59 25.34 1.67
CA PRO A 500 18.17 26.22 0.60
C PRO A 500 16.65 26.30 0.51
N LYS A 501 16.13 27.48 0.10
CA LYS A 501 14.70 27.66 -0.12
C LYS A 501 14.29 26.96 -1.43
N TYR A 502 13.14 26.28 -1.40
CA TYR A 502 12.52 25.67 -2.57
C TYR A 502 11.66 26.68 -3.34
N PHE A 503 11.75 26.63 -4.67
CA PHE A 503 10.88 27.37 -5.59
C PHE A 503 10.28 26.41 -6.59
N PHE A 504 8.95 26.40 -6.68
CA PHE A 504 8.24 25.59 -7.64
C PHE A 504 8.09 26.33 -8.98
N ASP A 505 8.48 25.68 -10.07
CA ASP A 505 8.31 26.18 -11.43
C ASP A 505 7.26 25.33 -12.16
N LYS A 506 6.02 25.78 -12.20
CA LYS A 506 4.92 25.08 -12.85
C LYS A 506 5.05 24.98 -14.38
N THR A 507 5.85 25.85 -15.01
CA THR A 507 6.09 25.85 -16.46
C THR A 507 6.59 24.47 -16.93
N ILE A 508 7.31 23.74 -16.07
CA ILE A 508 7.80 22.40 -16.35
C ILE A 508 6.62 21.45 -16.64
N TYR A 509 5.57 21.50 -15.83
CA TYR A 509 4.37 20.70 -16.03
C TYR A 509 3.50 21.24 -17.17
N GLU A 510 3.32 22.55 -17.29
CA GLU A 510 2.58 23.18 -18.38
C GLU A 510 3.11 22.77 -19.77
N ASN A 511 4.43 22.52 -19.89
CA ASN A 511 5.07 22.09 -21.13
C ASN A 511 4.86 20.59 -21.44
N ARG A 512 4.53 19.74 -20.47
CA ARG A 512 4.57 18.28 -20.70
C ARG A 512 3.35 17.51 -20.18
N VAL A 513 2.67 17.99 -19.16
CA VAL A 513 1.47 17.33 -18.63
C VAL A 513 0.27 17.70 -19.50
N PHE A 514 -0.46 16.69 -19.97
CA PHE A 514 -1.74 16.93 -20.63
C PHE A 514 -2.84 17.08 -19.57
N ASP A 515 -3.52 18.21 -19.60
CA ASP A 515 -4.69 18.47 -18.75
C ASP A 515 -5.88 18.80 -19.65
N SER A 516 -6.91 17.98 -19.57
CA SER A 516 -8.18 18.21 -20.28
C SER A 516 -9.05 19.28 -19.63
N HIS A 517 -8.69 19.77 -18.42
CA HIS A 517 -9.54 20.63 -17.60
C HIS A 517 -10.95 20.06 -17.37
N GLY A 518 -11.07 18.74 -17.26
CA GLY A 518 -12.35 18.03 -17.08
C GLY A 518 -13.22 17.93 -18.34
N VAL A 519 -12.72 18.37 -19.49
CA VAL A 519 -13.44 18.30 -20.77
C VAL A 519 -13.17 16.96 -21.45
N ALA A 520 -14.21 16.13 -21.56
CA ALA A 520 -14.17 14.86 -22.29
C ALA A 520 -14.33 15.09 -23.80
N ASP A 521 -13.55 14.35 -24.61
CA ASP A 521 -13.73 14.30 -26.07
C ASP A 521 -14.09 12.86 -26.51
N PRO A 522 -15.39 12.55 -26.67
CA PRO A 522 -15.86 11.22 -27.10
C PRO A 522 -15.32 10.76 -28.46
N SER A 523 -14.86 11.67 -29.31
CA SER A 523 -14.36 11.35 -30.66
C SER A 523 -12.98 10.72 -30.65
N VAL A 524 -12.22 10.82 -29.52
CA VAL A 524 -10.90 10.24 -29.40
C VAL A 524 -10.99 8.72 -29.39
N GLU A 525 -10.24 8.06 -30.26
CA GLU A 525 -10.05 6.62 -30.24
C GLU A 525 -8.98 6.23 -29.20
N ILE A 526 -9.32 5.25 -28.34
CA ILE A 526 -8.39 4.73 -27.37
C ILE A 526 -7.38 3.82 -28.06
N GLN A 527 -6.09 4.06 -27.84
CA GLN A 527 -5.03 3.20 -28.36
C GLN A 527 -4.87 1.97 -27.46
N LEU A 528 -5.19 0.81 -28.02
CA LEU A 528 -5.01 -0.49 -27.37
C LEU A 528 -3.75 -1.16 -27.95
N GLY A 529 -2.70 -1.26 -27.14
CA GLY A 529 -1.54 -2.07 -27.50
C GLY A 529 -1.89 -3.57 -27.48
N PRO A 530 -1.10 -4.42 -28.15
CA PRO A 530 -1.38 -5.87 -28.25
C PRO A 530 -1.47 -6.59 -26.91
N ASN A 531 -0.80 -6.08 -25.87
CA ASN A 531 -0.84 -6.64 -24.51
C ASN A 531 -2.05 -6.22 -23.70
N ILE A 532 -2.73 -5.13 -24.07
CA ILE A 532 -3.90 -4.63 -23.33
C ILE A 532 -5.09 -5.53 -23.66
N LYS A 533 -5.59 -6.26 -22.65
CA LYS A 533 -6.66 -7.24 -22.80
C LYS A 533 -7.87 -6.88 -21.96
N ASP A 534 -9.04 -7.23 -22.46
CA ASP A 534 -10.26 -7.15 -21.68
C ASP A 534 -10.30 -8.23 -20.57
N TRP A 535 -11.10 -7.98 -19.55
CA TRP A 535 -11.39 -8.96 -18.53
C TRP A 535 -12.13 -10.17 -19.11
N PRO A 536 -11.76 -11.42 -18.70
CA PRO A 536 -12.55 -12.59 -19.05
C PRO A 536 -13.96 -12.51 -18.42
N ALA A 537 -14.91 -13.22 -18.98
CA ALA A 537 -16.24 -13.37 -18.39
C ALA A 537 -16.13 -14.00 -17.00
N MET A 538 -16.90 -13.48 -16.04
CA MET A 538 -16.99 -13.96 -14.66
C MET A 538 -18.39 -14.49 -14.39
N SER A 539 -18.48 -15.68 -13.79
CA SER A 539 -19.75 -16.30 -13.44
C SER A 539 -20.32 -15.72 -12.14
N ALA A 540 -21.65 -15.71 -12.03
CA ALA A 540 -22.32 -15.41 -10.76
C ALA A 540 -22.07 -16.48 -9.72
N LEU A 541 -22.21 -16.14 -8.42
CA LEU A 541 -22.10 -17.12 -7.34
C LEU A 541 -23.11 -18.23 -7.49
N PRO A 542 -22.71 -19.52 -7.57
CA PRO A 542 -23.62 -20.65 -7.69
C PRO A 542 -24.34 -20.95 -6.38
N GLU A 543 -25.39 -21.79 -6.42
CA GLU A 543 -26.13 -22.20 -5.22
C GLU A 543 -25.24 -22.96 -4.22
N ASN A 544 -24.47 -23.89 -4.73
CA ASN A 544 -23.52 -24.70 -3.95
C ASN A 544 -22.13 -24.61 -4.57
N MET A 545 -21.09 -24.74 -3.79
CA MET A 545 -19.73 -24.64 -4.28
C MET A 545 -18.85 -25.77 -3.78
N LEU A 546 -18.02 -26.29 -4.69
CA LEU A 546 -16.93 -27.20 -4.36
C LEU A 546 -15.60 -26.50 -4.62
N LEU A 547 -14.83 -26.28 -3.57
CA LEU A 547 -13.53 -25.61 -3.63
C LEU A 547 -12.40 -26.62 -3.44
N LYS A 548 -11.37 -26.56 -4.28
CA LYS A 548 -10.10 -27.24 -4.03
C LYS A 548 -9.16 -26.29 -3.32
N VAL A 549 -8.55 -26.71 -2.22
CA VAL A 549 -7.47 -25.98 -1.57
C VAL A 549 -6.21 -26.15 -2.43
N VAL A 550 -5.72 -25.06 -3.02
CA VAL A 550 -4.61 -25.13 -4.00
C VAL A 550 -3.33 -24.49 -3.52
N SER A 551 -3.36 -23.87 -2.34
CA SER A 551 -2.18 -23.40 -1.61
C SER A 551 -2.50 -23.29 -0.12
N GLU A 552 -1.51 -23.57 0.73
CA GLU A 552 -1.59 -23.54 2.19
C GLU A 552 -0.34 -22.84 2.73
N ILE A 553 -0.49 -21.62 3.27
CA ILE A 553 0.60 -20.74 3.67
C ILE A 553 0.54 -20.48 5.17
N HIS A 554 1.56 -20.89 5.91
CA HIS A 554 1.64 -20.80 7.37
C HIS A 554 2.52 -19.66 7.88
N ASP A 555 3.09 -18.83 6.99
CA ASP A 555 3.82 -17.64 7.44
C ASP A 555 2.90 -16.72 8.25
N PRO A 556 3.43 -16.09 9.32
CA PRO A 556 2.63 -15.19 10.16
C PRO A 556 1.95 -14.06 9.40
N VAL A 557 2.58 -13.60 8.32
CA VAL A 557 2.04 -12.58 7.40
C VAL A 557 2.40 -12.97 5.97
N THR A 558 1.44 -12.89 5.05
CA THR A 558 1.68 -13.04 3.62
C THR A 558 1.46 -11.71 2.93
N THR A 559 2.51 -11.18 2.31
CA THR A 559 2.47 -9.89 1.65
C THR A 559 1.77 -9.95 0.29
N THR A 560 1.28 -8.81 -0.18
CA THR A 560 0.73 -8.71 -1.55
C THR A 560 1.80 -8.97 -2.63
N ASP A 561 3.09 -8.77 -2.31
CA ASP A 561 4.22 -9.11 -3.20
C ASP A 561 4.45 -10.62 -3.33
N GLU A 562 4.12 -11.39 -2.33
CA GLU A 562 4.14 -12.87 -2.39
C GLU A 562 2.91 -13.40 -3.14
N LEU A 563 1.74 -12.77 -2.98
CA LEU A 563 0.53 -13.14 -3.72
C LEU A 563 0.65 -12.85 -5.21
N ILE A 564 1.23 -11.70 -5.58
CA ILE A 564 1.54 -11.32 -6.95
C ILE A 564 2.80 -10.44 -6.99
N PRO A 565 3.93 -10.92 -7.52
CA PRO A 565 5.18 -10.19 -7.56
C PRO A 565 5.06 -8.82 -8.24
N SER A 566 5.77 -7.79 -7.75
CA SER A 566 5.62 -6.44 -8.28
C SER A 566 6.54 -6.12 -9.46
N GLY A 567 7.83 -6.25 -9.30
CA GLY A 567 8.80 -5.76 -10.29
C GLY A 567 8.78 -6.53 -11.61
N GLU A 568 8.93 -7.85 -11.54
CA GLU A 568 8.99 -8.71 -12.72
C GLU A 568 7.68 -8.80 -13.51
N THR A 569 6.54 -8.47 -12.91
CA THR A 569 5.22 -8.54 -13.53
C THR A 569 4.69 -7.18 -13.98
N SER A 570 5.43 -6.12 -13.76
CA SER A 570 4.95 -4.75 -14.01
C SER A 570 4.49 -4.54 -15.45
N SER A 571 5.16 -5.14 -16.43
CA SER A 571 4.81 -5.04 -17.84
C SER A 571 3.56 -5.84 -18.26
N TYR A 572 3.06 -6.75 -17.41
CA TYR A 572 1.89 -7.59 -17.72
C TYR A 572 0.60 -7.11 -17.05
N ARG A 573 0.64 -5.98 -16.32
CA ARG A 573 -0.50 -5.46 -15.56
C ARG A 573 -1.74 -5.12 -16.40
N SER A 574 -1.55 -4.88 -17.70
CA SER A 574 -2.60 -4.59 -18.67
C SER A 574 -3.24 -5.85 -19.28
N ASN A 575 -2.76 -7.04 -18.89
CA ASN A 575 -3.21 -8.33 -19.39
C ASN A 575 -3.59 -9.24 -18.23
N PRO A 576 -4.87 -9.29 -17.83
CA PRO A 576 -5.30 -10.07 -16.68
C PRO A 576 -4.94 -11.56 -16.75
N LEU A 577 -5.05 -12.17 -17.92
CA LEU A 577 -4.71 -13.57 -18.14
C LEU A 577 -3.21 -13.81 -18.06
N GLY A 578 -2.41 -12.95 -18.71
CA GLY A 578 -0.96 -13.05 -18.69
C GLY A 578 -0.37 -12.76 -17.30
N LEU A 579 -0.94 -11.80 -16.58
CA LEU A 579 -0.52 -11.48 -15.23
C LEU A 579 -0.82 -12.63 -14.24
N ALA A 580 -1.97 -13.27 -14.36
CA ALA A 580 -2.38 -14.36 -13.48
C ALA A 580 -1.39 -15.55 -13.46
N GLU A 581 -0.63 -15.75 -14.54
CA GLU A 581 0.43 -16.77 -14.61
C GLU A 581 1.54 -16.60 -13.56
N PHE A 582 1.66 -15.42 -12.97
CA PHE A 582 2.66 -15.09 -11.95
C PHE A 582 2.10 -15.15 -10.51
N ALA A 583 0.81 -15.48 -10.34
CA ALA A 583 0.22 -15.57 -9.01
C ALA A 583 0.96 -16.59 -8.14
N LEU A 584 1.38 -16.16 -6.93
CA LEU A 584 2.17 -16.95 -5.97
C LEU A 584 3.50 -17.54 -6.52
N SER A 585 3.98 -17.06 -7.67
CA SER A 585 5.15 -17.66 -8.34
C SER A 585 6.41 -17.72 -7.49
N ARG A 586 6.56 -16.82 -6.53
CA ARG A 586 7.70 -16.81 -5.59
C ARG A 586 7.46 -17.67 -4.35
N LYS A 587 6.21 -17.81 -3.92
CA LYS A 587 5.84 -18.52 -2.68
C LYS A 587 5.44 -19.96 -2.92
N ASP A 588 4.56 -20.19 -3.87
CA ASP A 588 4.06 -21.52 -4.26
C ASP A 588 3.96 -21.63 -5.80
N PRO A 589 5.07 -21.94 -6.48
CA PRO A 589 5.11 -21.98 -7.96
C PRO A 589 4.13 -22.97 -8.60
N GLU A 590 3.64 -23.96 -7.86
CA GLU A 590 2.67 -24.95 -8.37
C GLU A 590 1.22 -24.46 -8.29
N TYR A 591 0.95 -23.33 -7.59
CA TYR A 591 -0.38 -22.78 -7.38
C TYR A 591 -1.16 -22.61 -8.69
N VAL A 592 -0.56 -21.98 -9.69
CA VAL A 592 -1.21 -21.67 -10.99
C VAL A 592 -1.67 -22.96 -11.68
N GLY A 593 -0.82 -23.97 -11.69
CA GLY A 593 -1.14 -25.28 -12.29
C GLY A 593 -2.33 -25.95 -11.58
N ARG A 594 -2.32 -25.97 -10.25
CA ARG A 594 -3.39 -26.56 -9.42
C ARG A 594 -4.71 -25.80 -9.58
N ALA A 595 -4.67 -24.47 -9.60
CA ALA A 595 -5.86 -23.63 -9.80
C ALA A 595 -6.49 -23.85 -11.18
N LYS A 596 -5.68 -23.88 -12.23
CA LYS A 596 -6.15 -24.14 -13.61
C LYS A 596 -6.75 -25.54 -13.75
N GLU A 597 -6.23 -26.53 -13.04
CA GLU A 597 -6.76 -27.90 -13.11
C GLU A 597 -8.20 -27.95 -12.62
N ILE A 598 -8.52 -27.39 -11.45
CA ILE A 598 -9.91 -27.34 -10.96
C ILE A 598 -10.78 -26.39 -11.78
N GLN A 599 -10.22 -25.32 -12.36
CA GLN A 599 -10.96 -24.39 -13.22
C GLN A 599 -11.55 -25.10 -14.45
N LYS A 600 -10.92 -26.18 -14.94
CA LYS A 600 -11.47 -26.98 -16.05
C LYS A 600 -12.87 -27.52 -15.74
N ALA A 601 -13.14 -27.87 -14.48
CA ALA A 601 -14.47 -28.33 -14.07
C ALA A 601 -15.52 -27.22 -14.20
N GLN A 602 -15.19 -25.98 -13.80
CA GLN A 602 -16.08 -24.84 -13.97
C GLN A 602 -16.33 -24.52 -15.46
N LYS A 603 -15.27 -24.47 -16.25
CA LYS A 603 -15.38 -24.23 -17.70
C LYS A 603 -16.21 -25.28 -18.41
N ALA A 604 -16.12 -26.54 -17.99
CA ALA A 604 -16.94 -27.63 -18.54
C ALA A 604 -18.41 -27.38 -18.30
N ILE A 605 -18.85 -27.05 -17.07
CA ILE A 605 -20.26 -26.77 -16.81
C ILE A 605 -20.76 -25.53 -17.54
N GLU A 606 -19.94 -24.48 -17.67
CA GLU A 606 -20.26 -23.28 -18.43
C GLU A 606 -20.45 -23.53 -19.93
N SER A 607 -19.76 -24.54 -20.48
CA SER A 607 -19.94 -25.00 -21.87
C SER A 607 -21.00 -26.09 -22.04
N GLY A 608 -21.72 -26.46 -20.97
CA GLY A 608 -22.73 -27.51 -20.99
C GLY A 608 -22.17 -28.94 -20.94
N GLU A 609 -20.90 -29.08 -20.55
CA GLU A 609 -20.22 -30.36 -20.39
C GLU A 609 -20.21 -30.82 -18.94
N CYS A 610 -19.90 -32.10 -18.72
CA CYS A 610 -19.82 -32.65 -17.36
C CYS A 610 -18.47 -32.32 -16.70
N ALA A 611 -18.50 -31.68 -15.54
CA ALA A 611 -17.31 -31.35 -14.75
C ALA A 611 -16.42 -32.56 -14.47
N GLY A 612 -17.00 -33.72 -14.12
CA GLY A 612 -16.29 -34.97 -13.86
C GLY A 612 -15.63 -35.63 -15.08
N LYS A 613 -16.00 -35.21 -16.31
CA LYS A 613 -15.26 -35.61 -17.53
C LYS A 613 -14.01 -34.77 -17.71
N ALA A 614 -14.10 -33.49 -17.42
CA ALA A 614 -12.97 -32.55 -17.51
C ALA A 614 -11.94 -32.79 -16.36
N VAL A 615 -12.44 -33.08 -15.16
CA VAL A 615 -11.63 -33.38 -13.97
C VAL A 615 -12.16 -34.61 -13.28
N PRO A 616 -11.59 -35.80 -13.56
CA PRO A 616 -12.09 -37.09 -13.04
C PRO A 616 -12.22 -37.15 -11.52
N GLU A 617 -11.29 -36.53 -10.79
CA GLU A 617 -11.31 -36.42 -9.33
C GLU A 617 -12.62 -35.75 -8.82
N VAL A 618 -13.14 -34.78 -9.55
CA VAL A 618 -14.41 -34.12 -9.21
C VAL A 618 -15.58 -35.09 -9.27
N ALA A 619 -15.59 -36.04 -10.16
CA ALA A 619 -16.64 -37.07 -10.23
C ALA A 619 -16.68 -37.93 -8.96
N GLU A 620 -15.51 -38.31 -8.43
CA GLU A 620 -15.38 -39.10 -7.20
C GLU A 620 -15.86 -38.27 -5.99
N ILE A 621 -15.39 -37.02 -5.87
CA ILE A 621 -15.76 -36.13 -4.80
C ILE A 621 -17.28 -35.81 -4.80
N MET A 622 -17.87 -35.58 -5.98
CA MET A 622 -19.31 -35.39 -6.12
C MET A 622 -20.10 -36.64 -5.73
N GLY A 623 -19.52 -37.82 -5.93
CA GLY A 623 -20.10 -39.08 -5.42
C GLY A 623 -20.18 -39.11 -3.89
N VAL A 624 -19.21 -38.54 -3.20
CA VAL A 624 -19.22 -38.38 -1.73
C VAL A 624 -20.23 -37.32 -1.29
N VAL A 625 -20.23 -36.15 -1.94
CA VAL A 625 -21.16 -35.06 -1.67
C VAL A 625 -22.62 -35.52 -1.77
N LYS A 626 -22.96 -36.23 -2.84
CA LYS A 626 -24.33 -36.69 -3.09
C LYS A 626 -24.87 -37.71 -2.07
N LYS A 627 -24.02 -38.39 -1.32
CA LYS A 627 -24.48 -39.26 -0.21
C LYS A 627 -25.22 -38.48 0.87
N LYS A 628 -24.80 -37.27 1.14
CA LYS A 628 -25.41 -36.38 2.18
C LYS A 628 -26.31 -35.29 1.56
N PHE A 629 -25.97 -34.82 0.38
CA PHE A 629 -26.69 -33.77 -0.36
C PHE A 629 -27.08 -34.30 -1.74
N PRO A 630 -28.14 -35.13 -1.83
CA PRO A 630 -28.55 -35.81 -3.09
C PRO A 630 -29.02 -34.78 -4.16
N GLU A 631 -29.44 -33.60 -3.75
CA GLU A 631 -29.85 -32.50 -4.66
C GLU A 631 -28.68 -31.79 -5.35
N ALA A 632 -27.45 -32.00 -4.88
CA ALA A 632 -26.26 -31.42 -5.52
C ALA A 632 -26.08 -31.99 -6.94
N SER A 633 -26.19 -31.13 -7.95
CA SER A 633 -26.11 -31.48 -9.38
C SER A 633 -25.26 -30.49 -10.14
N HIS A 634 -24.95 -30.82 -11.39
CA HIS A 634 -24.18 -29.89 -12.27
C HIS A 634 -24.89 -28.56 -12.52
N GLU A 635 -26.20 -28.50 -12.34
CA GLU A 635 -27.00 -27.30 -12.60
C GLU A 635 -26.92 -26.29 -11.44
N ASN A 636 -26.66 -26.76 -10.21
CA ASN A 636 -26.60 -25.91 -9.01
C ASN A 636 -25.23 -25.88 -8.32
N MET A 637 -24.23 -26.46 -8.96
CA MET A 637 -22.85 -26.49 -8.43
C MET A 637 -21.91 -25.53 -9.16
N GLY A 638 -21.02 -24.92 -8.42
CA GLY A 638 -19.84 -24.26 -8.96
C GLY A 638 -18.57 -24.94 -8.47
N PHE A 639 -17.52 -24.85 -9.26
CA PHE A 639 -16.22 -25.45 -8.99
C PHE A 639 -15.12 -24.39 -9.03
N GLY A 640 -14.19 -24.43 -8.11
CA GLY A 640 -13.08 -23.50 -8.14
C GLY A 640 -12.05 -23.77 -7.06
N SER A 641 -11.17 -22.80 -6.88
CA SER A 641 -10.06 -22.90 -5.94
C SER A 641 -10.21 -21.95 -4.75
N THR A 642 -9.52 -22.30 -3.67
CA THR A 642 -9.28 -21.46 -2.51
C THR A 642 -7.84 -21.61 -2.05
N ILE A 643 -7.33 -20.60 -1.36
CA ILE A 643 -6.07 -20.67 -0.62
C ILE A 643 -6.34 -20.51 0.87
N PHE A 644 -5.45 -21.07 1.68
CA PHE A 644 -5.33 -20.72 3.09
C PHE A 644 -4.06 -19.92 3.31
N ALA A 645 -4.14 -18.85 4.09
CA ALA A 645 -2.99 -18.13 4.60
C ALA A 645 -3.32 -17.54 5.97
N VAL A 646 -2.37 -17.54 6.91
CA VAL A 646 -2.59 -17.07 8.30
C VAL A 646 -3.06 -15.60 8.30
N LYS A 647 -2.32 -14.70 7.65
CA LYS A 647 -2.64 -13.27 7.59
C LYS A 647 -2.23 -12.67 6.23
N PRO A 648 -3.04 -12.90 5.19
CA PRO A 648 -2.71 -12.42 3.83
C PRO A 648 -3.06 -10.95 3.62
N GLY A 649 -2.34 -10.32 2.68
CA GLY A 649 -2.69 -9.03 2.11
C GLY A 649 -2.01 -7.82 2.75
N ASP A 650 -0.89 -8.02 3.45
CA ASP A 650 -0.06 -6.90 3.91
C ASP A 650 0.68 -6.25 2.72
N GLY A 651 0.81 -4.94 2.78
CA GLY A 651 1.60 -4.17 1.83
C GLY A 651 0.79 -3.34 0.85
N SER A 652 1.05 -3.47 -0.45
CA SER A 652 0.48 -2.63 -1.49
C SER A 652 -1.04 -2.81 -1.65
N ALA A 653 -1.75 -1.74 -2.08
CA ALA A 653 -3.18 -1.79 -2.42
C ALA A 653 -3.44 -2.53 -3.76
N ARG A 654 -2.71 -3.61 -4.04
CA ARG A 654 -2.81 -4.33 -5.30
C ARG A 654 -4.07 -5.18 -5.37
N GLU A 655 -5.00 -4.74 -6.16
CA GLU A 655 -6.17 -5.54 -6.51
C GLU A 655 -5.78 -6.82 -7.26
N GLN A 656 -4.63 -6.82 -7.96
CA GLN A 656 -4.13 -7.98 -8.71
C GLN A 656 -3.85 -9.20 -7.81
N ALA A 657 -3.57 -9.00 -6.52
CA ALA A 657 -3.47 -10.10 -5.57
C ALA A 657 -4.78 -10.89 -5.43
N ALA A 658 -5.93 -10.25 -5.69
CA ALA A 658 -7.25 -10.88 -5.70
C ALA A 658 -7.69 -11.24 -7.14
N SER A 659 -7.60 -10.29 -8.10
CA SER A 659 -8.08 -10.51 -9.46
C SER A 659 -7.37 -11.65 -10.19
N CYS A 660 -6.07 -11.84 -9.97
CA CYS A 660 -5.33 -12.95 -10.55
C CYS A 660 -5.84 -14.31 -10.06
N GLN A 661 -6.16 -14.42 -8.78
CA GLN A 661 -6.78 -15.62 -8.24
C GLN A 661 -8.17 -15.85 -8.88
N LYS A 662 -8.99 -14.80 -9.00
CA LYS A 662 -10.30 -14.88 -9.64
C LYS A 662 -10.21 -15.32 -11.10
N VAL A 663 -9.29 -14.76 -11.86
CA VAL A 663 -9.02 -15.12 -13.27
C VAL A 663 -8.64 -16.59 -13.40
N LEU A 664 -7.94 -17.16 -12.44
CA LEU A 664 -7.57 -18.57 -12.36
C LEU A 664 -8.66 -19.49 -11.77
N GLY A 665 -9.88 -18.96 -11.55
CA GLY A 665 -10.99 -19.74 -10.99
C GLY A 665 -11.03 -19.75 -9.46
N GLY A 666 -10.39 -18.80 -8.79
CA GLY A 666 -10.50 -18.59 -7.35
C GLY A 666 -11.87 -18.04 -6.96
N TRP A 667 -12.48 -18.61 -5.90
CA TRP A 667 -13.76 -18.19 -5.36
C TRP A 667 -13.71 -17.74 -3.91
N ALA A 668 -12.67 -18.11 -3.20
CA ALA A 668 -12.51 -17.78 -1.80
C ALA A 668 -11.03 -17.65 -1.41
N ASN A 669 -10.79 -16.92 -0.33
CA ASN A 669 -9.63 -17.08 0.53
C ASN A 669 -10.10 -17.51 1.91
N ILE A 670 -9.32 -18.32 2.60
CA ILE A 670 -9.54 -18.69 4.00
C ILE A 670 -8.33 -18.19 4.79
N ALA A 671 -8.57 -17.42 5.85
CA ALA A 671 -7.50 -16.83 6.64
C ALA A 671 -7.85 -16.86 8.14
N ASN A 672 -6.84 -16.79 9.02
CA ASN A 672 -7.12 -16.51 10.42
C ASN A 672 -7.47 -15.03 10.62
N GLU A 673 -6.80 -14.14 9.86
CA GLU A 673 -7.05 -12.71 9.85
C GLU A 673 -6.62 -12.11 8.50
N TYR A 674 -7.29 -11.07 8.04
CA TYR A 674 -6.80 -10.28 6.89
C TYR A 674 -5.91 -9.13 7.37
N ALA A 675 -4.73 -8.99 6.76
CA ALA A 675 -3.75 -7.99 7.16
C ALA A 675 -4.29 -6.56 7.03
N THR A 676 -5.07 -6.29 5.97
CA THR A 676 -5.65 -4.96 5.71
C THR A 676 -7.09 -5.05 5.21
N LYS A 677 -7.88 -4.01 5.49
CA LYS A 677 -9.20 -3.83 4.87
C LYS A 677 -9.11 -3.84 3.34
N ARG A 678 -8.06 -3.24 2.78
CA ARG A 678 -7.84 -3.14 1.32
C ARG A 678 -7.86 -4.49 0.62
N TYR A 679 -7.16 -5.48 1.17
CA TYR A 679 -7.13 -6.81 0.55
C TYR A 679 -8.49 -7.52 0.63
N ARG A 680 -9.16 -7.43 1.79
CA ARG A 680 -10.53 -7.96 1.95
C ARG A 680 -11.50 -7.32 0.95
N SER A 681 -11.47 -5.99 0.80
CA SER A 681 -12.32 -5.27 -0.17
C SER A 681 -12.02 -5.69 -1.61
N ASN A 682 -10.75 -5.91 -1.96
CA ASN A 682 -10.38 -6.40 -3.29
C ASN A 682 -10.95 -7.81 -3.57
N LEU A 683 -10.91 -8.72 -2.60
CA LEU A 683 -11.56 -10.03 -2.74
C LEU A 683 -13.05 -9.88 -3.04
N ILE A 684 -13.77 -9.08 -2.26
CA ILE A 684 -15.20 -8.83 -2.43
C ILE A 684 -15.51 -8.24 -3.81
N ASN A 685 -14.78 -7.21 -4.22
CA ASN A 685 -14.99 -6.55 -5.51
C ASN A 685 -14.75 -7.48 -6.70
N TRP A 686 -13.92 -8.50 -6.55
CA TRP A 686 -13.75 -9.58 -7.52
C TRP A 686 -14.67 -10.78 -7.27
N GLY A 687 -15.68 -10.62 -6.40
CA GLY A 687 -16.70 -11.65 -6.12
C GLY A 687 -16.13 -12.89 -5.43
N MET A 688 -15.06 -12.73 -4.67
CA MET A 688 -14.46 -13.80 -3.87
C MET A 688 -14.91 -13.71 -2.42
N LEU A 689 -15.07 -14.85 -1.78
CA LEU A 689 -15.52 -14.98 -0.39
C LEU A 689 -14.32 -14.85 0.56
N PRO A 690 -14.26 -13.79 1.39
CA PRO A 690 -13.16 -13.60 2.34
C PRO A 690 -13.45 -14.31 3.67
N PHE A 691 -13.34 -15.64 3.68
CA PHE A 691 -13.59 -16.43 4.88
C PHE A 691 -12.52 -16.28 5.95
N ILE A 692 -12.94 -16.43 7.19
CA ILE A 692 -12.10 -16.49 8.38
C ILE A 692 -12.32 -17.85 9.05
N ILE A 693 -11.24 -18.45 9.53
CA ILE A 693 -11.23 -19.64 10.37
C ILE A 693 -10.46 -19.34 11.66
N ASP A 694 -10.96 -19.84 12.79
CA ASP A 694 -10.28 -19.64 14.08
C ASP A 694 -8.89 -20.28 14.07
N GLU A 695 -7.96 -19.70 14.83
CA GLU A 695 -6.61 -20.27 14.98
C GLU A 695 -6.67 -21.68 15.60
N GLY A 696 -5.80 -22.55 15.14
CA GLY A 696 -5.72 -23.93 15.62
C GLY A 696 -5.35 -24.92 14.50
N GLU A 697 -5.63 -26.20 14.73
CA GLU A 697 -5.43 -27.23 13.73
C GLU A 697 -6.47 -27.10 12.62
N LEU A 698 -6.00 -27.00 11.36
CA LEU A 698 -6.89 -26.87 10.21
C LEU A 698 -7.64 -28.18 9.94
N PRO A 699 -8.96 -28.12 9.66
CA PRO A 699 -9.73 -29.30 9.29
C PRO A 699 -9.40 -29.82 7.88
N PHE A 700 -8.69 -29.03 7.07
CA PHE A 700 -8.30 -29.32 5.69
C PHE A 700 -6.80 -29.06 5.48
N HIS A 701 -6.27 -29.58 4.38
CA HIS A 701 -4.90 -29.33 3.92
C HIS A 701 -4.87 -29.04 2.42
N ASN A 702 -3.68 -28.71 1.91
CA ASN A 702 -3.47 -28.50 0.49
C ASN A 702 -3.95 -29.74 -0.30
N LEU A 703 -4.67 -29.52 -1.40
CA LEU A 703 -5.34 -30.45 -2.29
C LEU A 703 -6.65 -31.07 -1.76
N ASP A 704 -7.05 -30.81 -0.52
CA ASP A 704 -8.38 -31.21 -0.02
C ASP A 704 -9.49 -30.45 -0.74
N TYR A 705 -10.68 -31.04 -0.76
CA TYR A 705 -11.90 -30.44 -1.27
C TYR A 705 -12.81 -29.98 -0.12
N ILE A 706 -13.33 -28.77 -0.27
CA ILE A 706 -14.28 -28.14 0.68
C ILE A 706 -15.62 -27.95 -0.06
N PHE A 707 -16.68 -28.49 0.49
CA PHE A 707 -18.03 -28.31 -0.01
C PHE A 707 -18.78 -27.27 0.82
N LEU A 708 -19.39 -26.30 0.14
CA LEU A 708 -20.20 -25.21 0.73
C LEU A 708 -21.65 -25.35 0.24
N PRO A 709 -22.54 -26.01 1.01
CA PRO A 709 -23.94 -26.14 0.64
C PRO A 709 -24.68 -24.81 0.78
N GLY A 710 -25.53 -24.49 -0.18
CA GLY A 710 -26.42 -23.32 -0.11
C GLY A 710 -25.73 -21.96 0.03
N ILE A 711 -24.45 -21.85 -0.32
CA ILE A 711 -23.65 -20.64 -0.11
C ILE A 711 -24.30 -19.39 -0.67
N ARG A 712 -24.94 -19.48 -1.84
CA ARG A 712 -25.63 -18.33 -2.42
C ARG A 712 -26.77 -17.83 -1.51
N LYS A 713 -27.60 -18.75 -1.03
CA LYS A 713 -28.71 -18.41 -0.13
C LYS A 713 -28.21 -17.85 1.21
N GLU A 714 -27.12 -18.38 1.74
CA GLU A 714 -26.54 -17.90 2.99
C GLU A 714 -25.98 -16.46 2.85
N ILE A 715 -25.40 -16.11 1.68
CA ILE A 715 -24.99 -14.73 1.37
C ILE A 715 -26.22 -13.82 1.20
N GLU A 716 -27.27 -14.27 0.49
CA GLU A 716 -28.53 -13.52 0.36
C GLU A 716 -29.17 -13.23 1.72
N ASP A 717 -29.11 -14.18 2.66
CA ASP A 717 -29.66 -14.07 4.01
C ASP A 717 -28.72 -13.32 4.98
N ALA A 718 -27.61 -12.73 4.50
CA ALA A 718 -26.63 -11.96 5.27
C ALA A 718 -26.03 -12.73 6.46
N LYS A 719 -25.84 -14.04 6.34
CA LYS A 719 -25.16 -14.83 7.37
C LYS A 719 -23.69 -14.46 7.49
N THR A 720 -23.17 -14.61 8.69
CA THR A 720 -21.75 -14.39 9.03
C THR A 720 -21.02 -15.68 9.43
N GLU A 721 -21.76 -16.76 9.62
CA GLU A 721 -21.22 -18.10 9.89
C GLU A 721 -21.80 -19.08 8.86
N PHE A 722 -20.91 -19.94 8.35
CA PHE A 722 -21.19 -20.84 7.23
C PHE A 722 -20.78 -22.27 7.60
N GLU A 723 -21.67 -23.22 7.41
CA GLU A 723 -21.35 -24.62 7.55
C GLU A 723 -20.60 -25.10 6.29
N ALA A 724 -19.43 -25.64 6.48
CA ALA A 724 -18.57 -26.16 5.41
C ALA A 724 -18.23 -27.64 5.69
N TYR A 725 -17.90 -28.37 4.66
CA TYR A 725 -17.52 -29.77 4.77
C TYR A 725 -16.23 -30.04 4.03
N VAL A 726 -15.23 -30.58 4.73
CA VAL A 726 -14.05 -31.13 4.05
C VAL A 726 -14.30 -32.57 3.66
N VAL A 727 -13.89 -32.94 2.46
CA VAL A 727 -13.97 -34.31 1.98
C VAL A 727 -12.72 -35.09 2.40
N LYS A 728 -12.86 -36.01 3.35
CA LYS A 728 -11.78 -36.84 3.86
C LYS A 728 -12.25 -38.31 4.02
N ASP A 729 -11.42 -39.23 3.62
CA ASP A 729 -11.68 -40.70 3.77
C ASP A 729 -13.01 -41.17 3.15
N GLY A 730 -13.47 -40.50 2.08
CA GLY A 730 -14.75 -40.77 1.43
C GLY A 730 -15.99 -40.30 2.21
N GLU A 731 -15.81 -39.41 3.15
CA GLU A 731 -16.85 -38.81 3.99
C GLU A 731 -16.77 -37.27 4.02
N LEU A 732 -17.89 -36.63 4.37
CA LEU A 732 -18.00 -35.18 4.61
C LEU A 732 -17.85 -34.90 6.10
N LYS A 733 -16.77 -34.23 6.50
CA LYS A 733 -16.51 -33.81 7.88
C LYS A 733 -16.86 -32.32 8.04
N PRO A 734 -17.83 -31.97 8.92
CA PRO A 734 -18.27 -30.59 9.05
C PRO A 734 -17.25 -29.72 9.79
N PHE A 735 -17.20 -28.46 9.42
CA PHE A 735 -16.52 -27.40 10.15
C PHE A 735 -17.18 -26.05 9.85
N THR A 736 -16.82 -24.99 10.59
CA THR A 736 -17.41 -23.67 10.43
C THR A 736 -16.41 -22.69 9.84
N LEU A 737 -16.86 -21.93 8.84
CA LEU A 737 -16.20 -20.73 8.34
C LEU A 737 -16.97 -19.49 8.78
N LYS A 738 -16.25 -18.39 8.98
CA LYS A 738 -16.85 -17.10 9.35
C LYS A 738 -16.55 -16.06 8.28
N MET A 739 -17.33 -15.01 8.23
CA MET A 739 -17.06 -13.83 7.39
C MET A 739 -17.62 -12.60 8.11
N GLY A 740 -16.86 -11.50 8.11
CA GLY A 740 -17.38 -10.24 8.66
C GLY A 740 -18.60 -9.74 7.89
N GLU A 741 -19.36 -8.85 8.52
CA GLU A 741 -20.52 -8.23 7.87
C GLU A 741 -20.17 -7.65 6.50
N LEU A 742 -21.09 -7.81 5.57
CA LEU A 742 -21.06 -7.24 4.22
C LEU A 742 -22.11 -6.13 4.14
N THR A 743 -21.77 -5.04 3.45
CA THR A 743 -22.78 -4.07 3.04
C THR A 743 -23.70 -4.69 1.98
N ASP A 744 -24.83 -4.06 1.72
CA ASP A 744 -25.78 -4.55 0.69
C ASP A 744 -25.12 -4.60 -0.68
N ASP A 745 -24.33 -3.58 -1.04
CA ASP A 745 -23.60 -3.54 -2.31
C ASP A 745 -22.51 -4.62 -2.38
N GLU A 746 -21.73 -4.81 -1.32
CA GLU A 746 -20.72 -5.87 -1.25
C GLU A 746 -21.34 -7.26 -1.45
N ARG A 747 -22.50 -7.50 -0.83
CA ARG A 747 -23.27 -8.74 -0.98
C ARG A 747 -23.71 -8.97 -2.41
N GLU A 748 -24.31 -7.94 -3.06
CA GLU A 748 -24.74 -8.00 -4.44
C GLU A 748 -23.56 -8.21 -5.41
N ILE A 749 -22.41 -7.59 -5.17
CA ILE A 749 -21.19 -7.80 -5.97
C ILE A 749 -20.77 -9.28 -5.92
N ILE A 750 -20.74 -9.88 -4.75
CA ILE A 750 -20.41 -11.31 -4.57
C ILE A 750 -21.43 -12.18 -5.29
N LEU A 751 -22.72 -11.93 -5.11
CA LEU A 751 -23.80 -12.70 -5.76
C LEU A 751 -23.73 -12.63 -7.29
N LYS A 752 -23.39 -11.48 -7.84
CA LYS A 752 -23.22 -11.28 -9.30
C LYS A 752 -21.86 -11.75 -9.83
N GLY A 753 -20.92 -12.11 -8.97
CA GLY A 753 -19.63 -12.70 -9.29
C GLY A 753 -18.46 -11.72 -9.42
N CYS A 754 -18.72 -10.44 -9.61
CA CYS A 754 -17.73 -9.35 -9.53
C CYS A 754 -18.39 -7.97 -9.73
N LEU A 755 -17.63 -6.91 -9.45
CA LEU A 755 -18.04 -5.51 -9.62
C LEU A 755 -18.45 -5.19 -11.08
N ILE A 756 -17.77 -5.76 -12.07
CA ILE A 756 -18.12 -5.56 -13.50
C ILE A 756 -19.53 -6.05 -13.77
N ASN A 757 -19.87 -7.26 -13.32
CA ASN A 757 -21.20 -7.83 -13.49
C ASN A 757 -22.26 -7.06 -12.70
N TYR A 758 -21.92 -6.58 -11.51
CA TYR A 758 -22.79 -5.76 -10.66
C TYR A 758 -23.25 -4.49 -11.39
N ASN A 759 -22.33 -3.85 -12.11
CA ASN A 759 -22.59 -2.59 -12.83
C ASN A 759 -23.17 -2.78 -14.24
N ARG A 760 -23.07 -3.98 -14.83
CA ARG A 760 -23.71 -4.23 -16.14
C ARG A 760 -25.23 -4.20 -15.99
N LYS A 761 -25.86 -3.28 -16.73
CA LYS A 761 -27.31 -3.17 -16.82
C LYS A 761 -27.91 -4.26 -17.71
#